data_dbf05b1366227a6e566b4f54c7914ed9
#
_entry.id   dbf05b1366227a6e566b4f54c7914ed9
#
_cell.length_a   1.000
_cell.length_b   1.000
_cell.length_c   1.000
_cell.angle_alpha   90.00
_cell.angle_beta   90.00
_cell.angle_gamma   90.00
#
_symmetry.space_group_name_H-M   'P 1'
#
loop_
_entity.id
_entity.type
_entity.pdbx_description
1 polymer ?
#
loop_
_entity_poly.entity_id
_entity_poly.type
_entity_poly.pdbx_seq_one_letter_code
_entity_poly.pdbx_strand_id
1 'polypeptide(L)'
;FIYLGGQHGYYISEMFITNIGIPGTILLLLGSFLIIAIFTSKKTIPFLQRMFSLGWVKNRLKREGREDEVEVDQTEKEDIVIPRSKPVVEQPDEQPEMDDYEEFDTEAELLEAEGKENRKTEPEYQEEEVAGDDLVVTIAKGDDDPICEKTDEINTPESEDGEDAGFTVEVAAGNDETYDASALGTYDPRLDLSRYVFPTLDLLKAYDSGSMEINRDELAENQRLIKQALEDFNIKIASIKATVGPTVTLYEIVPEAGVRISKIKNLEDDIALSLSALQIRIIAPMPGKGTIGIEVPNKNPQTVSMQSVIASRRFVEGKYELPVAMGKTITNEVFMFDLCKTPHLLVAGATGQGKSVGLNAIITSLLYKKHPSELKFVMVDPKMVEFSIYSKIERHYLAKLPNAEKPIVTEPADAVATLNSLVIEMEDRYRLLVNANVRNIKEYNAKFIERRLNPQKGHRFLPYIVAVVDEFADLIAVAGREIELPISRIAAKARAVGIHMILATQRPDTKVITGTIKSNFPSRIAFKVASMIDSRTILDAPGANRLIGRGDMLIVVAGQEPVRVQCAFVDTPEVEDIVDYIGEQAGFQTAYLLPDYVPEGGEASTSGAVDLSDRDPLFDEAARLIVIQQQGSTSLIQRKFAIGYNRAGRLMDQLEAAGIVGPFEGSKARQVLVQDEYSLEQVLNALK
;
A
#
# COMPACT_ATOMS: atom_id res chain seq x y z
N PHE A 1 38.25 -19.07 -29.66
CA PHE A 1 36.99 -18.72 -28.96
C PHE A 1 35.79 -19.56 -29.43
N ILE A 2 35.73 -19.96 -30.70
CA ILE A 2 34.62 -20.78 -31.25
C ILE A 2 34.50 -22.15 -30.56
N TYR A 3 35.63 -22.71 -30.07
CA TYR A 3 35.69 -24.05 -29.45
C TYR A 3 35.31 -24.09 -27.97
N LEU A 4 35.31 -22.97 -27.25
CA LEU A 4 35.06 -22.92 -25.80
C LEU A 4 33.66 -22.38 -25.40
N GLY A 5 33.00 -21.64 -26.27
CA GLY A 5 31.70 -21.02 -25.96
C GLY A 5 30.50 -21.51 -26.78
N GLY A 6 30.76 -22.40 -27.77
CA GLY A 6 29.71 -22.87 -28.68
C GLY A 6 29.06 -21.74 -29.50
N GLN A 7 27.96 -22.08 -30.14
CA GLN A 7 27.22 -21.15 -31.00
C GLN A 7 26.69 -19.91 -30.26
N HIS A 8 26.28 -20.08 -29.00
CA HIS A 8 25.82 -18.94 -28.13
C HIS A 8 26.95 -17.98 -27.80
N GLY A 9 28.14 -18.47 -27.50
CA GLY A 9 29.32 -17.62 -27.22
C GLY A 9 29.74 -16.79 -28.43
N TYR A 10 29.60 -17.34 -29.63
CA TYR A 10 29.85 -16.62 -30.88
C TYR A 10 28.87 -15.47 -31.07
N TYR A 11 27.57 -15.72 -30.98
CA TYR A 11 26.53 -14.68 -31.13
C TYR A 11 26.66 -13.57 -30.11
N ILE A 12 26.93 -13.89 -28.84
CA ILE A 12 27.12 -12.92 -27.78
C ILE A 12 28.33 -12.04 -28.05
N SER A 13 29.46 -12.62 -28.46
CA SER A 13 30.66 -11.85 -28.77
C SER A 13 30.49 -10.97 -30.00
N GLU A 14 29.79 -11.43 -31.04
CA GLU A 14 29.47 -10.65 -32.23
C GLU A 14 28.55 -9.48 -31.92
N MET A 15 27.52 -9.70 -31.07
CA MET A 15 26.63 -8.66 -30.59
C MET A 15 27.38 -7.54 -29.83
N PHE A 16 28.30 -7.88 -28.95
CA PHE A 16 29.11 -6.91 -28.23
C PHE A 16 30.09 -6.16 -29.16
N ILE A 17 30.75 -6.88 -30.06
CA ILE A 17 31.70 -6.26 -31.03
C ILE A 17 30.95 -5.30 -31.97
N THR A 18 29.75 -5.65 -32.40
CA THR A 18 28.93 -4.81 -33.29
C THR A 18 28.41 -3.55 -32.62
N ASN A 19 28.00 -3.62 -31.31
CA ASN A 19 27.40 -2.50 -30.61
C ASN A 19 28.39 -1.56 -29.91
N ILE A 20 29.46 -2.08 -29.35
CA ILE A 20 30.46 -1.31 -28.56
C ILE A 20 31.91 -1.39 -29.12
N GLY A 21 32.08 -2.06 -30.23
CA GLY A 21 33.39 -2.23 -30.86
C GLY A 21 34.35 -3.16 -30.08
N ILE A 22 35.45 -3.50 -30.70
CA ILE A 22 36.49 -4.38 -30.11
C ILE A 22 37.04 -3.78 -28.78
N PRO A 23 37.40 -2.47 -28.70
CA PRO A 23 37.92 -1.89 -27.46
C PRO A 23 36.94 -1.94 -26.30
N GLY A 24 35.65 -1.65 -26.56
CA GLY A 24 34.59 -1.70 -25.55
C GLY A 24 34.34 -3.10 -25.03
N THR A 25 34.37 -4.11 -25.91
CA THR A 25 34.20 -5.51 -25.53
C THR A 25 35.39 -6.01 -24.67
N ILE A 26 36.62 -5.61 -24.98
CA ILE A 26 37.78 -5.92 -24.15
C ILE A 26 37.66 -5.28 -22.76
N LEU A 27 37.22 -4.03 -22.67
CA LEU A 27 37.07 -3.33 -21.41
C LEU A 27 35.96 -3.96 -20.54
N LEU A 28 34.86 -4.42 -21.14
CA LEU A 28 33.77 -5.12 -20.48
C LEU A 28 34.23 -6.49 -19.95
N LEU A 29 35.02 -7.25 -20.71
CA LEU A 29 35.60 -8.52 -20.27
C LEU A 29 36.60 -8.32 -19.13
N LEU A 30 37.45 -7.30 -19.18
CA LEU A 30 38.36 -6.95 -18.09
C LEU A 30 37.61 -6.55 -16.82
N GLY A 31 36.52 -5.76 -16.95
CA GLY A 31 35.68 -5.40 -15.84
C GLY A 31 34.99 -6.61 -15.20
N SER A 32 34.45 -7.52 -16.01
CA SER A 32 33.82 -8.76 -15.53
C SER A 32 34.83 -9.66 -14.83
N PHE A 33 36.05 -9.82 -15.40
CA PHE A 33 37.12 -10.58 -14.76
C PHE A 33 37.55 -9.97 -13.42
N LEU A 34 37.63 -8.63 -13.34
CA LEU A 34 37.95 -7.91 -12.10
C LEU A 34 36.90 -8.12 -11.02
N ILE A 35 35.63 -8.08 -11.40
CA ILE A 35 34.50 -8.36 -10.48
C ILE A 35 34.60 -9.79 -9.94
N ILE A 36 34.80 -10.78 -10.82
CA ILE A 36 34.96 -12.18 -10.41
C ILE A 36 36.15 -12.32 -9.47
N ALA A 37 37.29 -11.68 -9.79
CA ALA A 37 38.48 -11.74 -8.96
C ALA A 37 38.29 -11.13 -7.56
N ILE A 38 37.48 -10.04 -7.44
CA ILE A 38 37.14 -9.43 -6.17
C ILE A 38 36.30 -10.39 -5.32
N PHE A 39 35.32 -11.06 -5.93
CA PHE A 39 34.43 -11.98 -5.19
C PHE A 39 35.13 -13.30 -4.84
N THR A 40 36.12 -13.76 -5.65
CA THR A 40 36.79 -15.06 -5.46
C THR A 40 37.97 -14.95 -4.48
N SER A 41 38.63 -13.80 -4.35
CA SER A 41 39.82 -13.65 -3.55
C SER A 41 39.84 -12.41 -2.67
N LYS A 42 39.92 -12.61 -1.34
CA LYS A 42 40.06 -11.53 -0.37
C LYS A 42 41.33 -10.68 -0.51
N LYS A 43 42.32 -11.14 -1.30
CA LYS A 43 43.60 -10.44 -1.54
C LYS A 43 43.53 -9.45 -2.72
N THR A 44 42.52 -9.52 -3.55
CA THR A 44 42.38 -8.67 -4.76
C THR A 44 42.18 -7.19 -4.40
N ILE A 45 41.39 -6.88 -3.36
CA ILE A 45 41.12 -5.50 -2.91
C ILE A 45 42.41 -4.80 -2.43
N PRO A 46 43.26 -5.40 -1.55
CA PRO A 46 44.52 -4.78 -1.15
C PRO A 46 45.51 -4.61 -2.29
N PHE A 47 45.51 -5.54 -3.25
CA PHE A 47 46.36 -5.45 -4.45
C PHE A 47 45.93 -4.26 -5.33
N LEU A 48 44.63 -4.07 -5.58
CA LEU A 48 44.13 -2.96 -6.36
C LEU A 48 44.35 -1.59 -5.63
N GLN A 49 44.20 -1.53 -4.31
CA GLN A 49 44.53 -0.35 -3.55
C GLN A 49 46.01 0.03 -3.64
N ARG A 50 46.91 -0.95 -3.66
CA ARG A 50 48.34 -0.70 -3.89
C ARG A 50 48.65 -0.24 -5.31
N MET A 51 47.93 -0.76 -6.31
CA MET A 51 48.14 -0.42 -7.72
C MET A 51 47.62 1.00 -8.04
N PHE A 52 46.50 1.40 -7.45
CA PHE A 52 45.90 2.73 -7.66
C PHE A 52 46.37 3.77 -6.64
N SER A 53 47.15 3.42 -5.61
CA SER A 53 47.73 4.42 -4.71
C SER A 53 48.88 5.13 -5.42
N LEU A 54 48.79 6.46 -5.55
CA LEU A 54 49.82 7.35 -6.14
C LEU A 54 51.22 7.18 -5.53
N GLY A 55 51.37 6.39 -4.45
CA GLY A 55 52.63 6.05 -3.80
C GLY A 55 53.59 5.26 -4.69
N TRP A 56 53.10 4.44 -5.64
CA TRP A 56 53.94 3.68 -6.54
C TRP A 56 54.64 4.56 -7.60
N VAL A 57 53.94 5.57 -8.08
CA VAL A 57 54.51 6.54 -9.04
C VAL A 57 55.57 7.42 -8.34
N LYS A 58 55.37 7.82 -7.10
CA LYS A 58 56.32 8.60 -6.30
C LYS A 58 57.60 7.82 -5.95
N ASN A 59 57.52 6.51 -5.77
CA ASN A 59 58.68 5.67 -5.46
C ASN A 59 59.50 5.30 -6.71
N ARG A 60 58.89 5.31 -7.90
CA ARG A 60 59.60 5.06 -9.14
C ARG A 60 60.44 6.28 -9.60
N LEU A 61 59.90 7.48 -9.38
CA LEU A 61 60.62 8.74 -9.66
C LEU A 61 61.75 9.05 -8.66
N LYS A 62 61.75 8.38 -7.48
CA LYS A 62 62.86 8.52 -6.51
C LYS A 62 64.00 7.53 -6.69
N ARG A 63 63.85 6.50 -7.57
CA ARG A 63 64.84 5.44 -7.82
C ARG A 63 65.80 5.74 -8.99
N GLU A 64 65.54 6.78 -9.76
CA GLU A 64 66.43 7.21 -10.89
C GLU A 64 67.53 8.22 -10.52
N GLY A 65 67.72 8.48 -9.22
CA GLY A 65 68.71 9.48 -8.80
C GLY A 65 69.49 9.14 -7.55
N ARG A 66 70.05 7.90 -7.47
CA ARG A 66 71.23 7.65 -6.62
C ARG A 66 71.68 6.19 -6.82
N GLU A 67 72.77 6.03 -7.55
CA GLU A 67 73.70 4.96 -7.38
C GLU A 67 74.65 5.29 -6.21
N ASP A 68 75.10 4.21 -5.58
CA ASP A 68 76.23 3.99 -4.70
C ASP A 68 76.03 4.06 -3.19
N GLU A 69 76.47 2.95 -2.67
CA GLU A 69 77.16 2.55 -1.43
C GLU A 69 76.38 1.82 -0.34
N VAL A 70 76.65 0.50 -0.33
CA VAL A 70 77.35 -0.39 0.62
C VAL A 70 76.58 -0.83 1.90
N GLU A 71 76.54 -2.17 1.96
CA GLU A 71 76.26 -3.10 3.08
C GLU A 71 76.60 -2.62 4.50
N VAL A 72 75.83 -3.09 5.46
CA VAL A 72 76.25 -3.96 6.57
C VAL A 72 75.06 -4.25 7.54
N ASP A 73 74.66 -5.42 7.61
CA ASP A 73 74.37 -6.46 8.61
C ASP A 73 73.88 -6.07 10.05
N GLN A 74 72.94 -6.92 10.45
CA GLN A 74 72.69 -7.49 11.81
C GLN A 74 71.77 -6.75 12.83
N THR A 75 70.76 -7.49 13.13
CA THR A 75 70.27 -7.99 14.44
C THR A 75 69.60 -7.10 15.47
N GLU A 76 68.51 -7.69 15.88
CA GLU A 76 67.95 -7.81 17.26
C GLU A 76 67.21 -6.64 17.97
N LYS A 77 65.97 -6.94 18.21
CA LYS A 77 65.21 -6.88 19.53
C LYS A 77 64.96 -5.59 20.26
N GLU A 78 63.76 -5.62 20.75
CA GLU A 78 63.22 -5.18 22.02
C GLU A 78 62.68 -3.76 22.18
N ASP A 79 61.40 -3.76 22.41
CA ASP A 79 60.59 -3.15 23.50
C ASP A 79 60.78 -1.69 23.95
N ILE A 80 59.67 -1.12 24.26
CA ILE A 80 59.33 -0.19 25.37
C ILE A 80 58.97 1.26 25.07
N VAL A 81 57.64 1.52 25.34
CA VAL A 81 57.07 2.61 26.20
C VAL A 81 56.90 4.03 25.65
N ILE A 82 55.62 4.42 25.73
CA ILE A 82 54.95 5.74 25.72
C ILE A 82 55.68 6.82 26.58
N PRO A 83 55.59 8.15 26.24
CA PRO A 83 54.45 8.89 26.74
C PRO A 83 53.97 10.14 25.94
N ARG A 84 52.78 10.55 26.36
CA ARG A 84 51.96 11.73 26.13
C ARG A 84 52.66 13.09 26.02
N SER A 85 52.08 13.98 25.17
CA SER A 85 51.70 15.34 25.64
C SER A 85 50.81 16.08 24.61
N LYS A 86 49.79 16.75 25.15
CA LYS A 86 48.91 17.77 24.56
C LYS A 86 49.57 19.16 24.78
N PRO A 87 48.93 20.26 24.48
CA PRO A 87 48.15 20.77 23.35
C PRO A 87 48.66 22.16 22.84
N VAL A 88 48.11 22.75 21.80
CA VAL A 88 47.93 24.23 21.71
C VAL A 88 46.93 24.61 20.59
N VAL A 89 46.04 25.49 20.95
CA VAL A 89 44.99 26.28 20.32
C VAL A 89 45.54 27.25 19.29
N GLU A 90 44.78 27.53 18.22
CA GLU A 90 44.43 28.87 17.76
C GLU A 90 43.50 28.84 16.54
N GLN A 91 42.42 29.59 16.65
CA GLN A 91 41.53 30.14 15.60
C GLN A 91 42.11 31.56 15.23
N PRO A 92 41.49 32.35 14.34
CA PRO A 92 40.50 32.14 13.25
C PRO A 92 40.96 32.86 11.93
N ASP A 93 40.22 32.78 10.84
CA ASP A 93 39.78 33.92 10.02
C ASP A 93 39.10 33.55 8.70
N GLU A 94 37.93 34.21 8.54
CA GLU A 94 37.35 34.86 7.39
C GLU A 94 36.62 34.05 6.28
N GLN A 95 35.33 34.39 6.20
CA GLN A 95 34.40 34.23 5.09
C GLN A 95 34.79 35.10 3.88
N PRO A 96 34.24 34.84 2.69
CA PRO A 96 33.30 35.83 2.17
C PRO A 96 31.97 35.25 1.64
N GLU A 97 31.03 36.17 1.70
CA GLU A 97 29.65 36.23 1.27
C GLU A 97 29.40 35.90 -0.21
N MET A 98 28.19 35.47 -0.53
CA MET A 98 27.22 35.96 -1.56
C MET A 98 26.36 34.79 -2.04
N ASP A 99 25.13 34.80 -2.36
CA ASP A 99 24.05 35.75 -2.55
C ASP A 99 22.70 34.96 -2.56
N ASP A 100 21.68 35.64 -2.12
CA ASP A 100 20.24 35.48 -2.25
C ASP A 100 19.67 34.54 -3.31
N TYR A 101 18.84 33.60 -2.88
CA TYR A 101 17.57 33.27 -3.54
C TYR A 101 16.48 33.03 -2.47
N GLU A 102 15.47 33.91 -2.48
CA GLU A 102 14.24 33.81 -1.75
C GLU A 102 13.42 32.57 -2.21
N GLU A 103 13.19 31.62 -1.33
CA GLU A 103 12.18 30.59 -1.49
C GLU A 103 11.00 30.89 -0.54
N PHE A 104 9.84 31.10 -1.14
CA PHE A 104 8.59 31.39 -0.45
C PHE A 104 8.07 30.15 0.29
N ASP A 105 8.15 30.20 1.61
CA ASP A 105 7.48 29.26 2.52
C ASP A 105 6.01 29.66 2.69
N THR A 106 5.11 29.01 1.95
CA THR A 106 3.65 29.15 2.12
C THR A 106 2.97 27.95 2.80
N GLU A 107 3.71 26.97 3.27
CA GLU A 107 3.13 25.80 3.97
C GLU A 107 3.14 25.89 5.51
N ALA A 108 3.92 26.80 6.09
CA ALA A 108 4.03 26.88 7.56
C ALA A 108 2.87 27.62 8.23
N GLU A 109 2.21 28.56 7.56
CA GLU A 109 1.08 29.32 8.16
C GLU A 109 -0.25 28.57 8.19
N LEU A 110 -0.45 27.52 7.38
CA LEU A 110 -1.67 26.72 7.37
C LEU A 110 -1.71 25.65 8.49
N LEU A 111 -0.54 25.29 9.04
CA LEU A 111 -0.45 24.30 10.13
C LEU A 111 -0.66 24.93 11.53
N GLU A 112 -0.47 26.23 11.69
CA GLU A 112 -0.71 26.92 12.98
C GLU A 112 -2.18 27.28 13.21
N ALA A 113 -3.02 27.38 12.18
CA ALA A 113 -4.45 27.67 12.31
C ALA A 113 -5.28 26.44 12.71
N GLU A 114 -4.86 25.22 12.35
CA GLU A 114 -5.53 23.97 12.77
C GLU A 114 -5.11 23.47 14.16
N GLY A 115 -4.05 23.99 14.72
CA GLY A 115 -3.52 23.58 16.02
C GLY A 115 -4.22 24.18 17.25
N LYS A 116 -5.16 25.12 17.07
CA LYS A 116 -5.79 25.81 18.20
C LYS A 116 -7.20 25.34 18.59
N GLU A 117 -7.83 24.48 17.81
CA GLU A 117 -9.20 24.00 18.11
C GLU A 117 -9.29 22.59 18.74
N ASN A 118 -8.18 21.86 18.92
CA ASN A 118 -8.18 20.49 19.45
C ASN A 118 -7.52 20.33 20.83
N ARG A 119 -7.59 21.37 21.67
CA ARG A 119 -7.24 21.23 23.07
C ARG A 119 -8.48 21.25 23.95
N LYS A 120 -9.27 20.16 23.95
CA LYS A 120 -10.15 19.81 25.08
C LYS A 120 -10.51 18.33 24.96
N THR A 121 -10.06 17.63 25.96
CA THR A 121 -10.34 16.31 26.53
C THR A 121 -9.18 15.33 26.36
N GLU A 122 -8.20 15.46 27.25
CA GLU A 122 -7.39 14.33 27.71
C GLU A 122 -8.32 13.40 28.50
N PRO A 123 -8.26 12.07 28.30
CA PRO A 123 -9.03 11.13 29.14
C PRO A 123 -8.49 11.23 30.58
N GLU A 124 -9.42 11.36 31.52
CA GLU A 124 -9.13 11.38 32.96
C GLU A 124 -8.61 10.00 33.36
N TYR A 125 -7.32 9.91 33.64
CA TYR A 125 -6.70 8.71 34.17
C TYR A 125 -6.98 8.64 35.68
N GLN A 126 -7.63 7.56 36.13
CA GLN A 126 -7.68 7.25 37.56
C GLN A 126 -6.39 6.54 37.94
N GLU A 127 -5.56 7.21 38.71
CA GLU A 127 -4.36 6.61 39.34
C GLU A 127 -4.79 5.92 40.63
N GLU A 128 -4.74 4.59 40.69
CA GLU A 128 -4.76 3.85 41.95
C GLU A 128 -3.33 3.61 42.40
N GLU A 129 -2.92 4.31 43.45
CA GLU A 129 -1.66 4.04 44.14
C GLU A 129 -1.74 2.72 44.93
N VAL A 130 -0.94 1.76 44.53
CA VAL A 130 -0.77 0.54 45.28
C VAL A 130 0.53 0.67 46.09
N ALA A 131 0.41 0.74 47.42
CA ALA A 131 1.53 0.84 48.32
C ALA A 131 2.39 -0.42 48.30
N GLY A 132 3.49 -0.33 47.61
CA GLY A 132 4.58 -1.28 47.58
C GLY A 132 5.74 -0.60 46.86
N ASP A 133 6.93 -0.64 47.41
CA ASP A 133 8.11 0.11 46.98
C ASP A 133 8.22 0.22 45.44
N ASP A 134 8.11 1.45 44.92
CA ASP A 134 8.45 1.90 43.56
C ASP A 134 7.60 1.40 42.33
N LEU A 135 6.42 0.79 42.50
CA LEU A 135 5.58 0.38 41.34
C LEU A 135 4.35 1.29 41.19
N VAL A 136 4.28 2.08 40.12
CA VAL A 136 3.07 2.77 39.68
C VAL A 136 2.39 1.95 38.57
N VAL A 137 1.18 1.45 38.81
CA VAL A 137 0.39 0.70 37.84
C VAL A 137 -0.69 1.62 37.27
N THR A 138 -0.69 1.83 35.98
CA THR A 138 -1.74 2.58 35.27
C THR A 138 -2.56 1.63 34.42
N ILE A 139 -3.89 1.62 34.63
CA ILE A 139 -4.83 0.86 33.83
C ILE A 139 -5.49 1.83 32.87
N ALA A 140 -5.29 1.65 31.58
CA ALA A 140 -6.05 2.38 30.59
C ALA A 140 -7.43 1.69 30.40
N LYS A 141 -8.50 2.38 30.78
CA LYS A 141 -9.87 1.96 30.41
C LYS A 141 -10.10 2.39 28.96
N GLY A 142 -10.34 1.42 28.06
CA GLY A 142 -10.82 1.72 26.71
C GLY A 142 -12.28 2.21 26.76
N ASP A 143 -12.70 2.92 25.71
CA ASP A 143 -14.08 3.43 25.52
C ASP A 143 -15.07 2.28 25.24
N ASP A 144 -15.35 1.43 26.23
CA ASP A 144 -16.16 0.21 26.07
C ASP A 144 -17.59 0.33 26.64
N ASP A 145 -18.14 1.55 26.86
CA ASP A 145 -19.53 1.67 27.25
C ASP A 145 -20.47 1.55 26.03
N PRO A 146 -21.35 0.52 25.97
CA PRO A 146 -22.31 0.38 24.88
C PRO A 146 -23.39 1.46 24.96
N ILE A 147 -23.60 2.17 23.87
CA ILE A 147 -24.66 3.19 23.73
C ILE A 147 -26.02 2.50 23.69
N CYS A 148 -26.82 2.74 24.70
CA CYS A 148 -28.25 2.41 24.70
C CYS A 148 -28.99 3.48 23.88
N GLU A 149 -29.71 3.09 22.83
CA GLU A 149 -30.51 3.97 22.00
C GLU A 149 -31.59 4.68 22.84
N LYS A 150 -31.51 6.02 22.92
CA LYS A 150 -32.63 6.87 23.22
C LYS A 150 -32.87 7.80 22.04
N THR A 151 -34.00 7.62 21.39
CA THR A 151 -34.54 8.51 20.39
C THR A 151 -35.09 9.76 21.10
N ASP A 152 -34.46 10.91 20.87
CA ASP A 152 -35.00 12.21 21.18
C ASP A 152 -35.15 13.04 19.91
N GLU A 153 -36.39 13.54 19.75
CA GLU A 153 -36.86 14.41 18.67
C GLU A 153 -36.10 15.75 18.66
N ILE A 154 -35.60 16.15 17.49
CA ILE A 154 -34.98 17.47 17.33
C ILE A 154 -36.00 18.46 16.78
N ASN A 155 -36.33 19.44 17.60
CA ASN A 155 -37.00 20.66 17.22
C ASN A 155 -36.05 21.63 16.54
N THR A 156 -36.43 22.11 15.36
CA THR A 156 -35.82 23.24 14.66
C THR A 156 -36.28 24.56 15.20
N PRO A 157 -35.44 25.58 15.36
CA PRO A 157 -35.87 26.98 15.44
C PRO A 157 -35.68 27.68 14.09
N GLU A 158 -36.77 28.34 13.70
CA GLU A 158 -36.80 29.37 12.65
C GLU A 158 -36.01 30.62 13.11
N SER A 159 -35.34 31.29 12.15
CA SER A 159 -34.91 32.70 12.37
C SER A 159 -34.99 33.51 11.09
N GLU A 160 -35.57 34.65 11.32
CA GLU A 160 -36.05 35.71 10.49
C GLU A 160 -34.99 36.47 9.67
N ASP A 161 -35.52 37.10 8.64
CA ASP A 161 -35.12 38.12 7.72
C ASP A 161 -33.98 39.09 8.07
N GLY A 162 -33.18 39.42 7.06
CA GLY A 162 -32.32 40.58 6.99
C GLY A 162 -32.02 40.94 5.53
N GLU A 163 -32.76 41.89 5.00
CA GLU A 163 -32.52 42.56 3.71
C GLU A 163 -31.16 43.28 3.71
N ASP A 164 -30.36 43.16 2.68
CA ASP A 164 -29.50 44.24 2.21
C ASP A 164 -29.19 44.19 0.71
N ALA A 165 -28.93 45.36 0.19
CA ALA A 165 -29.12 45.89 -1.12
C ALA A 165 -28.21 45.29 -2.24
N GLY A 166 -28.77 45.26 -3.44
CA GLY A 166 -28.25 44.72 -4.66
C GLY A 166 -26.97 45.34 -5.21
N PHE A 167 -26.20 44.42 -5.81
CA PHE A 167 -25.28 44.73 -6.89
C PHE A 167 -25.46 43.65 -7.96
N THR A 168 -26.05 44.01 -9.09
CA THR A 168 -26.24 43.08 -10.23
C THR A 168 -25.09 43.24 -11.17
N VAL A 169 -24.25 42.20 -11.28
CA VAL A 169 -23.27 42.06 -12.35
C VAL A 169 -23.88 41.17 -13.42
N GLU A 170 -24.31 41.72 -14.52
CA GLU A 170 -24.64 40.96 -15.74
C GLU A 170 -23.32 40.48 -16.39
N VAL A 171 -23.02 39.20 -16.23
CA VAL A 171 -22.02 38.53 -17.06
C VAL A 171 -22.74 37.99 -18.29
N ALA A 172 -22.31 38.43 -19.48
CA ALA A 172 -22.85 37.97 -20.75
C ALA A 172 -22.82 36.43 -20.81
N ALA A 173 -24.00 35.81 -20.92
CA ALA A 173 -24.18 34.40 -21.03
C ALA A 173 -23.66 33.91 -22.38
N GLY A 174 -22.57 33.15 -22.38
CA GLY A 174 -22.32 32.18 -23.44
C GLY A 174 -23.43 31.12 -23.37
N ASN A 175 -23.92 30.68 -24.52
CA ASN A 175 -24.94 29.64 -24.64
C ASN A 175 -24.44 28.27 -24.16
N ASP A 176 -24.18 28.12 -22.87
CA ASP A 176 -24.15 26.85 -22.19
C ASP A 176 -25.54 26.67 -21.56
N GLU A 177 -26.33 25.74 -22.10
CA GLU A 177 -27.54 25.27 -21.45
C GLU A 177 -27.17 24.84 -20.03
N THR A 178 -27.40 25.69 -19.08
CA THR A 178 -27.19 25.40 -17.66
C THR A 178 -28.15 24.30 -17.27
N TYR A 179 -27.59 23.09 -17.01
CA TYR A 179 -28.37 21.99 -16.46
C TYR A 179 -28.84 22.41 -15.05
N ASP A 180 -30.07 22.86 -14.96
CA ASP A 180 -30.69 23.19 -13.68
C ASP A 180 -31.61 22.05 -13.23
N ALA A 181 -31.13 21.25 -12.30
CA ALA A 181 -31.89 20.18 -11.65
C ALA A 181 -32.28 20.57 -10.22
N SER A 182 -32.24 21.86 -9.85
CA SER A 182 -32.54 22.35 -8.50
C SER A 182 -33.96 21.97 -8.04
N ALA A 183 -34.93 21.87 -8.98
CA ALA A 183 -36.30 21.41 -8.71
C ALA A 183 -36.41 19.93 -8.28
N LEU A 184 -35.37 19.09 -8.47
CA LEU A 184 -35.39 17.66 -8.19
C LEU A 184 -34.84 17.32 -6.78
N GLY A 185 -34.46 18.32 -6.00
CA GLY A 185 -33.80 18.12 -4.69
C GLY A 185 -32.40 17.48 -4.81
N THR A 186 -31.76 17.17 -3.69
CA THR A 186 -30.45 16.53 -3.66
C THR A 186 -30.52 15.07 -4.13
N TYR A 187 -29.47 14.59 -4.82
CA TYR A 187 -29.35 13.19 -5.18
C TYR A 187 -28.88 12.37 -3.98
N ASP A 188 -29.61 11.30 -3.64
CA ASP A 188 -29.17 10.35 -2.64
C ASP A 188 -28.65 9.08 -3.34
N PRO A 189 -27.35 8.74 -3.23
CA PRO A 189 -26.78 7.56 -3.85
C PRO A 189 -27.31 6.23 -3.27
N ARG A 190 -27.99 6.25 -2.12
CA ARG A 190 -28.54 5.07 -1.45
C ARG A 190 -29.93 4.68 -1.95
N LEU A 191 -30.56 5.51 -2.76
CA LEU A 191 -31.93 5.26 -3.26
C LEU A 191 -32.07 3.97 -4.03
N ASP A 192 -31.03 3.54 -4.79
CA ASP A 192 -31.07 2.30 -5.56
C ASP A 192 -31.17 1.06 -4.66
N LEU A 193 -30.67 1.13 -3.42
CA LEU A 193 -30.77 0.10 -2.41
C LEU A 193 -31.30 0.70 -1.08
N SER A 194 -32.39 1.46 -1.15
CA SER A 194 -32.97 2.18 0.00
C SER A 194 -33.43 1.27 1.14
N ARG A 195 -33.59 -0.04 0.89
CA ARG A 195 -33.97 -1.06 1.88
C ARG A 195 -32.78 -1.82 2.45
N TYR A 196 -31.56 -1.46 2.04
CA TYR A 196 -30.36 -2.11 2.58
C TYR A 196 -30.17 -1.76 4.05
N VAL A 197 -29.97 -2.79 4.87
CA VAL A 197 -29.72 -2.68 6.30
C VAL A 197 -28.28 -3.11 6.57
N PHE A 198 -27.53 -2.27 7.30
CA PHE A 198 -26.17 -2.61 7.68
C PHE A 198 -26.14 -3.85 8.59
N PRO A 199 -25.05 -4.64 8.56
CA PRO A 199 -24.88 -5.76 9.49
C PRO A 199 -24.98 -5.30 10.94
N THR A 200 -25.69 -6.08 11.77
CA THR A 200 -25.86 -5.81 13.20
C THR A 200 -24.66 -6.35 14.00
N LEU A 201 -24.46 -5.82 15.21
CA LEU A 201 -23.37 -6.28 16.09
C LEU A 201 -23.56 -7.72 16.57
N ASP A 202 -24.78 -8.25 16.53
CA ASP A 202 -25.11 -9.62 16.96
C ASP A 202 -24.51 -10.70 16.05
N LEU A 203 -24.12 -10.32 14.81
CA LEU A 203 -23.40 -11.20 13.89
C LEU A 203 -21.95 -11.43 14.30
N LEU A 204 -21.43 -10.61 15.21
CA LEU A 204 -20.08 -10.70 15.74
C LEU A 204 -20.09 -11.28 17.15
N LYS A 205 -19.16 -12.18 17.44
CA LYS A 205 -19.06 -12.84 18.74
C LYS A 205 -18.45 -11.93 19.79
N ALA A 206 -19.07 -11.83 20.94
CA ALA A 206 -18.44 -11.33 22.14
C ALA A 206 -17.53 -12.45 22.67
N TYR A 207 -16.23 -12.33 22.44
CA TYR A 207 -15.29 -13.16 23.15
C TYR A 207 -15.22 -12.66 24.59
N ASP A 208 -15.47 -13.55 25.55
CA ASP A 208 -15.50 -13.24 26.97
C ASP A 208 -14.12 -12.70 27.38
N SER A 209 -13.93 -11.39 27.21
CA SER A 209 -12.88 -10.66 27.84
C SER A 209 -13.35 -10.43 29.28
N GLY A 210 -13.28 -11.49 30.09
CA GLY A 210 -13.52 -11.39 31.53
C GLY A 210 -12.81 -10.14 32.03
N SER A 211 -13.38 -9.45 32.99
CA SER A 211 -12.78 -8.24 33.61
C SER A 211 -11.26 -8.44 33.67
N MET A 212 -10.50 -7.50 33.13
CA MET A 212 -9.03 -7.58 33.08
C MET A 212 -8.53 -7.87 34.49
N GLU A 213 -8.44 -9.18 34.84
CA GLU A 213 -7.90 -9.59 36.12
C GLU A 213 -6.41 -9.24 36.10
N ILE A 214 -6.11 -8.09 36.70
CA ILE A 214 -4.75 -7.65 36.88
C ILE A 214 -4.13 -8.56 37.91
N ASN A 215 -3.33 -9.48 37.41
CA ASN A 215 -2.52 -10.30 38.30
C ASN A 215 -1.40 -9.44 38.88
N ARG A 216 -1.68 -8.79 40.04
CA ARG A 216 -0.75 -7.91 40.73
C ARG A 216 0.55 -8.68 41.11
N ASP A 217 0.46 -9.95 41.44
CA ASP A 217 1.61 -10.77 41.78
C ASP A 217 2.53 -11.00 40.57
N GLU A 218 1.94 -11.19 39.36
CA GLU A 218 2.69 -11.29 38.12
C GLU A 218 3.41 -9.98 37.77
N LEU A 219 2.74 -8.84 37.94
CA LEU A 219 3.33 -7.54 37.70
C LEU A 219 4.52 -7.24 38.65
N ALA A 220 4.34 -7.52 39.94
CA ALA A 220 5.39 -7.32 40.95
C ALA A 220 6.56 -8.27 40.71
N GLU A 221 6.31 -9.51 40.35
CA GLU A 221 7.35 -10.48 40.02
C GLU A 221 8.12 -10.11 38.76
N ASN A 222 7.45 -9.73 37.69
CA ASN A 222 8.11 -9.26 36.47
C ASN A 222 8.95 -7.99 36.72
N GLN A 223 8.43 -7.05 37.50
CA GLN A 223 9.18 -5.85 37.94
C GLN A 223 10.45 -6.23 38.67
N ARG A 224 10.35 -7.11 39.65
CA ARG A 224 11.49 -7.60 40.45
C ARG A 224 12.54 -8.24 39.54
N LEU A 225 12.11 -9.11 38.61
CA LEU A 225 13.01 -9.81 37.69
C LEU A 225 13.68 -8.85 36.70
N ILE A 226 12.97 -7.87 36.16
CA ILE A 226 13.54 -6.84 35.26
C ILE A 226 14.60 -6.03 36.04
N LYS A 227 14.28 -5.59 37.27
CA LYS A 227 15.20 -4.81 38.11
C LYS A 227 16.45 -5.61 38.40
N GLN A 228 16.32 -6.87 38.84
CA GLN A 228 17.41 -7.77 39.12
C GLN A 228 18.28 -8.04 37.87
N ALA A 229 17.67 -8.36 36.72
CA ALA A 229 18.40 -8.61 35.49
C ALA A 229 19.23 -7.39 35.05
N LEU A 230 18.72 -6.17 35.21
CA LEU A 230 19.46 -4.95 34.90
C LEU A 230 20.58 -4.67 35.93
N GLU A 231 20.33 -4.91 37.22
CA GLU A 231 21.33 -4.74 38.30
C GLU A 231 22.51 -5.72 38.15
N ASP A 232 22.28 -6.96 37.74
CA ASP A 232 23.31 -7.99 37.46
C ASP A 232 24.30 -7.52 36.38
N PHE A 233 23.84 -6.66 35.45
CA PHE A 233 24.68 -6.02 34.42
C PHE A 233 25.16 -4.61 34.79
N ASN A 234 25.09 -4.23 36.09
CA ASN A 234 25.45 -2.91 36.60
C ASN A 234 24.69 -1.76 35.91
N ILE A 235 23.39 -1.95 35.68
CA ILE A 235 22.49 -0.93 35.19
C ILE A 235 21.47 -0.62 36.26
N LYS A 236 21.57 0.58 36.85
CA LYS A 236 20.63 1.05 37.85
C LYS A 236 19.49 1.80 37.18
N ILE A 237 18.28 1.62 37.69
CA ILE A 237 17.06 2.28 37.26
C ILE A 237 16.50 3.16 38.35
N ALA A 238 16.03 4.36 37.99
CA ALA A 238 15.46 5.32 38.91
C ALA A 238 14.00 5.00 39.23
N SER A 239 13.21 4.61 38.21
CA SER A 239 11.81 4.23 38.39
C SER A 239 11.36 3.24 37.33
N ILE A 240 10.29 2.50 37.62
CA ILE A 240 9.62 1.58 36.70
C ILE A 240 8.12 1.75 36.83
N LYS A 241 7.43 1.92 35.69
CA LYS A 241 5.96 2.03 35.58
C LYS A 241 5.45 0.92 34.69
N ALA A 242 4.39 0.23 35.08
CA ALA A 242 3.77 -0.82 34.27
C ALA A 242 2.43 -0.33 33.70
N THR A 243 2.22 -0.55 32.39
CA THR A 243 0.95 -0.34 31.71
C THR A 243 0.48 -1.67 31.14
N VAL A 244 -0.65 -2.17 31.61
CA VAL A 244 -1.19 -3.48 31.21
C VAL A 244 -2.05 -3.33 29.97
N GLY A 245 -1.66 -4.02 28.90
CA GLY A 245 -2.43 -4.11 27.68
C GLY A 245 -3.08 -5.50 27.48
N PRO A 246 -3.82 -5.69 26.37
CA PRO A 246 -4.58 -6.94 26.17
C PRO A 246 -3.68 -8.18 26.02
N THR A 247 -2.53 -8.05 25.41
CA THR A 247 -1.62 -9.18 25.13
C THR A 247 -0.23 -9.00 25.70
N VAL A 248 0.19 -7.77 25.95
CA VAL A 248 1.50 -7.43 26.53
C VAL A 248 1.35 -6.37 27.60
N THR A 249 2.24 -6.42 28.58
CA THR A 249 2.44 -5.35 29.56
C THR A 249 3.68 -4.56 29.20
N LEU A 250 3.56 -3.24 29.15
CA LEU A 250 4.65 -2.31 28.91
C LEU A 250 5.23 -1.85 30.24
N TYR A 251 6.51 -2.16 30.48
CA TYR A 251 7.29 -1.63 31.61
C TYR A 251 8.12 -0.45 31.10
N GLU A 252 7.73 0.77 31.49
CA GLU A 252 8.47 1.99 31.21
C GLU A 252 9.53 2.19 32.32
N ILE A 253 10.80 2.18 31.93
CA ILE A 253 11.91 2.35 32.87
C ILE A 253 12.65 3.66 32.62
N VAL A 254 13.06 4.32 33.71
CA VAL A 254 13.94 5.48 33.69
C VAL A 254 15.32 5.04 34.17
N PRO A 255 16.33 4.96 33.29
CA PRO A 255 17.69 4.61 33.74
C PRO A 255 18.32 5.77 34.53
N GLU A 256 19.24 5.46 35.46
CA GLU A 256 20.06 6.49 36.12
C GLU A 256 20.96 7.24 35.10
N ALA A 257 21.37 8.44 35.47
CA ALA A 257 22.23 9.26 34.63
C ALA A 257 23.56 8.55 34.30
N GLY A 258 23.98 8.60 33.05
CA GLY A 258 25.22 7.98 32.54
C GLY A 258 25.05 6.57 31.96
N VAL A 259 23.87 5.96 32.04
CA VAL A 259 23.58 4.66 31.40
C VAL A 259 23.40 4.85 29.91
N ARG A 260 24.14 4.10 29.11
CA ARG A 260 23.97 4.10 27.63
C ARG A 260 22.78 3.23 27.24
N ILE A 261 21.85 3.80 26.49
CA ILE A 261 20.63 3.13 25.95
C ILE A 261 20.98 1.82 25.23
N SER A 262 22.05 1.82 24.42
CA SER A 262 22.48 0.63 23.67
C SER A 262 22.84 -0.55 24.58
N LYS A 263 23.32 -0.29 25.82
CA LYS A 263 23.65 -1.34 26.79
C LYS A 263 22.37 -2.10 27.18
N ILE A 264 21.28 -1.38 27.47
CA ILE A 264 19.98 -1.99 27.82
C ILE A 264 19.39 -2.75 26.64
N LYS A 265 19.44 -2.15 25.43
CA LYS A 265 18.89 -2.77 24.23
C LYS A 265 19.56 -4.10 23.87
N ASN A 266 20.85 -4.25 24.16
CA ASN A 266 21.57 -5.48 23.90
C ASN A 266 21.27 -6.61 24.90
N LEU A 267 20.61 -6.30 26.01
CA LEU A 267 20.18 -7.27 27.03
C LEU A 267 18.79 -7.85 26.81
N GLU A 268 18.21 -7.62 25.63
CA GLU A 268 16.84 -8.07 25.30
C GLU A 268 16.66 -9.57 25.53
N ASP A 269 17.58 -10.40 25.07
CA ASP A 269 17.51 -11.85 25.22
C ASP A 269 17.80 -12.30 26.68
N ASP A 270 18.70 -11.61 27.40
CA ASP A 270 19.01 -11.91 28.81
C ASP A 270 17.83 -11.59 29.73
N ILE A 271 17.15 -10.45 29.49
CA ILE A 271 15.94 -10.06 30.23
C ILE A 271 14.80 -11.04 29.90
N ALA A 272 14.64 -11.43 28.63
CA ALA A 272 13.63 -12.43 28.23
C ALA A 272 13.84 -13.77 28.96
N LEU A 273 15.10 -14.21 29.09
CA LEU A 273 15.45 -15.43 29.81
C LEU A 273 15.10 -15.31 31.29
N SER A 274 15.46 -14.19 31.93
CA SER A 274 15.19 -13.93 33.36
C SER A 274 13.68 -13.93 33.66
N LEU A 275 12.87 -13.42 32.74
CA LEU A 275 11.42 -13.39 32.84
C LEU A 275 10.76 -14.73 32.44
N SER A 276 11.54 -15.72 31.99
CA SER A 276 11.02 -16.95 31.37
C SER A 276 10.02 -16.67 30.26
N ALA A 277 10.16 -15.51 29.59
CA ALA A 277 9.29 -15.09 28.49
C ALA A 277 9.83 -15.61 27.15
N LEU A 278 8.94 -16.08 26.30
CA LEU A 278 9.30 -16.57 24.95
C LEU A 278 10.00 -15.50 24.13
N GLN A 279 9.57 -14.25 24.27
CA GLN A 279 10.10 -13.10 23.56
C GLN A 279 9.67 -11.81 24.27
N ILE A 280 10.56 -10.84 24.36
CA ILE A 280 10.25 -9.46 24.77
C ILE A 280 10.63 -8.52 23.64
N ARG A 281 10.21 -7.25 23.72
CA ARG A 281 10.65 -6.20 22.79
C ARG A 281 11.05 -4.96 23.58
N ILE A 282 12.24 -4.41 23.27
CA ILE A 282 12.74 -3.19 23.90
C ILE A 282 12.60 -2.01 22.94
N ILE A 283 11.87 -0.98 23.38
CA ILE A 283 11.73 0.31 22.68
C ILE A 283 12.62 1.31 23.37
N ALA A 284 13.70 1.72 22.71
CA ALA A 284 14.69 2.58 23.34
C ALA A 284 15.34 3.56 22.34
N PRO A 285 15.13 4.87 22.49
CA PRO A 285 14.22 5.52 23.44
C PRO A 285 12.74 5.37 23.06
N MET A 286 11.81 5.57 23.99
CA MET A 286 10.40 5.69 23.68
C MET A 286 10.12 7.02 22.98
N PRO A 287 9.34 7.03 21.88
CA PRO A 287 9.00 8.25 21.15
C PRO A 287 8.35 9.30 22.08
N GLY A 288 8.87 10.54 22.05
CA GLY A 288 8.35 11.64 22.86
C GLY A 288 8.58 11.54 24.37
N LYS A 289 9.24 10.48 24.85
CA LYS A 289 9.55 10.26 26.28
C LYS A 289 11.05 9.98 26.47
N GLY A 290 11.59 10.41 27.58
CA GLY A 290 12.99 10.11 27.99
C GLY A 290 13.15 8.73 28.64
N THR A 291 12.23 7.80 28.40
CA THR A 291 12.13 6.48 29.01
C THR A 291 12.47 5.36 28.05
N ILE A 292 12.65 4.16 28.56
CA ILE A 292 12.84 2.92 27.80
C ILE A 292 11.67 2.02 28.10
N GLY A 293 10.99 1.52 27.07
CA GLY A 293 9.89 0.57 27.22
C GLY A 293 10.37 -0.86 27.04
N ILE A 294 9.95 -1.75 27.93
CA ILE A 294 10.11 -3.20 27.83
C ILE A 294 8.72 -3.81 27.72
N GLU A 295 8.39 -4.37 26.58
CA GLU A 295 7.12 -5.05 26.32
C GLU A 295 7.27 -6.53 26.66
N VAL A 296 6.53 -6.98 27.69
CA VAL A 296 6.53 -8.37 28.18
C VAL A 296 5.19 -9.03 27.86
N PRO A 297 5.16 -10.21 27.25
CA PRO A 297 3.92 -10.94 27.00
C PRO A 297 3.19 -11.29 28.31
N ASN A 298 1.88 -11.08 28.34
CA ASN A 298 1.03 -11.50 29.45
C ASN A 298 0.95 -13.04 29.48
N LYS A 299 0.90 -13.64 30.67
CA LYS A 299 0.69 -15.10 30.81
C LYS A 299 -0.66 -15.54 30.24
N ASN A 300 -1.70 -14.72 30.44
CA ASN A 300 -3.06 -14.93 29.95
C ASN A 300 -3.45 -13.79 29.00
N PRO A 301 -3.04 -13.83 27.71
CA PRO A 301 -3.39 -12.79 26.74
C PRO A 301 -4.89 -12.82 26.44
N GLN A 302 -5.50 -11.63 26.39
CA GLN A 302 -6.92 -11.48 26.05
C GLN A 302 -7.13 -11.41 24.54
N THR A 303 -8.23 -12.00 24.06
CA THR A 303 -8.66 -11.85 22.67
C THR A 303 -9.40 -10.53 22.51
N VAL A 304 -8.95 -9.68 21.61
CA VAL A 304 -9.65 -8.46 21.21
C VAL A 304 -10.73 -8.84 20.21
N SER A 305 -12.00 -8.81 20.56
CA SER A 305 -13.10 -9.15 19.65
C SER A 305 -13.34 -8.00 18.64
N MET A 306 -13.72 -8.37 17.40
CA MET A 306 -14.13 -7.39 16.40
C MET A 306 -15.39 -6.63 16.85
N GLN A 307 -16.29 -7.30 17.55
CA GLN A 307 -17.48 -6.71 18.14
C GLN A 307 -17.13 -5.51 19.04
N SER A 308 -16.18 -5.68 19.98
CA SER A 308 -15.80 -4.61 20.92
C SER A 308 -15.17 -3.40 20.21
N VAL A 309 -14.50 -3.65 19.09
CA VAL A 309 -13.85 -2.59 18.29
C VAL A 309 -14.88 -1.83 17.45
N ILE A 310 -15.81 -2.53 16.80
CA ILE A 310 -16.89 -1.91 16.00
C ILE A 310 -17.89 -1.18 16.91
N ALA A 311 -18.21 -1.72 18.09
CA ALA A 311 -19.10 -1.08 19.06
C ALA A 311 -18.49 0.16 19.75
N SER A 312 -17.18 0.37 19.62
CA SER A 312 -16.51 1.48 20.30
C SER A 312 -17.03 2.83 19.83
N ARG A 313 -17.15 3.78 20.77
CA ARG A 313 -17.56 5.15 20.49
C ARG A 313 -16.70 5.80 19.39
N ARG A 314 -15.39 5.53 19.39
CA ARG A 314 -14.44 6.04 18.40
C ARG A 314 -14.78 5.58 16.99
N PHE A 315 -15.26 4.34 16.81
CA PHE A 315 -15.67 3.82 15.50
C PHE A 315 -17.04 4.35 15.10
N VAL A 316 -18.01 4.36 16.02
CA VAL A 316 -19.40 4.77 15.75
C VAL A 316 -19.46 6.26 15.38
N GLU A 317 -18.84 7.15 16.16
CA GLU A 317 -18.85 8.60 15.98
C GLU A 317 -17.76 9.11 15.02
N GLY A 318 -16.80 8.26 14.64
CA GLY A 318 -15.66 8.63 13.79
C GLY A 318 -16.09 9.16 12.42
N LYS A 319 -15.67 10.38 12.08
CA LYS A 319 -15.92 11.03 10.79
C LYS A 319 -14.83 10.71 9.75
N TYR A 320 -14.64 9.42 9.48
CA TYR A 320 -13.69 8.94 8.47
C TYR A 320 -14.43 8.59 7.18
N GLU A 321 -13.77 8.80 6.03
CA GLU A 321 -14.35 8.42 4.74
C GLU A 321 -14.34 6.90 4.54
N LEU A 322 -13.21 6.24 4.80
CA LEU A 322 -13.08 4.79 4.77
C LEU A 322 -12.44 4.30 6.08
N PRO A 323 -13.23 4.20 7.18
CA PRO A 323 -12.69 3.81 8.47
C PRO A 323 -12.25 2.35 8.49
N VAL A 324 -11.01 2.13 8.91
CA VAL A 324 -10.45 0.81 9.15
C VAL A 324 -10.07 0.70 10.62
N ALA A 325 -10.76 -0.15 11.35
CA ALA A 325 -10.50 -0.44 12.75
C ALA A 325 -9.72 -1.75 12.88
N MET A 326 -8.49 -1.65 13.35
CA MET A 326 -7.55 -2.78 13.35
C MET A 326 -7.50 -3.56 14.64
N GLY A 327 -7.91 -2.98 15.77
CA GLY A 327 -7.80 -3.63 17.06
C GLY A 327 -7.50 -2.66 18.19
N LYS A 328 -6.80 -3.12 19.22
CA LYS A 328 -6.45 -2.31 20.41
C LYS A 328 -4.94 -2.17 20.58
N THR A 329 -4.51 -0.99 21.01
CA THR A 329 -3.12 -0.68 21.36
C THR A 329 -2.74 -1.32 22.72
N ILE A 330 -1.48 -1.14 23.13
CA ILE A 330 -1.01 -1.56 24.47
C ILE A 330 -1.75 -0.79 25.58
N THR A 331 -2.18 0.46 25.30
CA THR A 331 -2.99 1.26 26.23
C THR A 331 -4.48 0.92 26.21
N ASN A 332 -4.85 -0.17 25.55
CA ASN A 332 -6.24 -0.65 25.38
C ASN A 332 -7.17 0.29 24.61
N GLU A 333 -6.61 1.26 23.88
CA GLU A 333 -7.35 2.15 23.00
C GLU A 333 -7.60 1.50 21.64
N VAL A 334 -8.78 1.72 21.06
CA VAL A 334 -9.09 1.27 19.70
C VAL A 334 -8.21 2.01 18.70
N PHE A 335 -7.43 1.24 17.93
CA PHE A 335 -6.60 1.77 16.84
C PHE A 335 -7.37 1.70 15.53
N MET A 336 -7.57 2.86 14.93
CA MET A 336 -8.25 2.98 13.64
C MET A 336 -7.64 4.11 12.81
N PHE A 337 -7.76 3.99 11.50
CA PHE A 337 -7.29 4.99 10.55
C PHE A 337 -8.23 5.12 9.35
N ASP A 338 -8.09 6.19 8.59
CA ASP A 338 -8.84 6.42 7.36
C ASP A 338 -8.02 5.94 6.15
N LEU A 339 -8.54 4.95 5.42
CA LEU A 339 -7.88 4.43 4.22
C LEU A 339 -7.72 5.51 3.13
N CYS A 340 -8.59 6.52 3.09
CA CYS A 340 -8.44 7.64 2.16
C CYS A 340 -7.22 8.53 2.48
N LYS A 341 -6.84 8.63 3.77
CA LYS A 341 -5.64 9.35 4.20
C LYS A 341 -4.37 8.51 3.99
N THR A 342 -4.50 7.18 4.07
CA THR A 342 -3.44 6.19 3.84
C THR A 342 -3.78 5.33 2.63
N PRO A 343 -3.70 5.87 1.41
CA PRO A 343 -4.44 5.36 0.25
C PRO A 343 -4.08 3.93 -0.16
N HIS A 344 -2.88 3.48 0.15
CA HIS A 344 -2.38 2.17 -0.21
C HIS A 344 -1.69 1.54 0.98
N LEU A 345 -2.03 0.29 1.27
CA LEU A 345 -1.61 -0.45 2.45
C LEU A 345 -0.87 -1.73 2.06
N LEU A 346 0.31 -1.93 2.60
CA LEU A 346 1.04 -3.18 2.51
C LEU A 346 0.82 -3.98 3.80
N VAL A 347 0.40 -5.23 3.68
CA VAL A 347 0.18 -6.15 4.82
C VAL A 347 1.08 -7.36 4.64
N ALA A 348 1.96 -7.63 5.61
CA ALA A 348 2.81 -8.81 5.52
C ALA A 348 2.96 -9.53 6.86
N GLY A 349 3.25 -10.83 6.81
CA GLY A 349 3.45 -11.66 8.00
C GLY A 349 3.60 -13.13 7.65
N ALA A 350 4.24 -13.91 8.52
CA ALA A 350 4.37 -15.35 8.32
C ALA A 350 3.02 -16.07 8.39
N THR A 351 2.95 -17.24 7.80
CA THR A 351 1.73 -18.10 7.78
C THR A 351 1.24 -18.34 9.20
N GLY A 352 -0.08 -18.22 9.42
CA GLY A 352 -0.72 -18.45 10.71
C GLY A 352 -0.49 -17.36 11.77
N GLN A 353 0.12 -16.22 11.42
CA GLN A 353 0.40 -15.13 12.37
C GLN A 353 -0.67 -14.05 12.44
N GLY A 354 -1.75 -14.15 11.65
CA GLY A 354 -2.92 -13.27 11.72
C GLY A 354 -3.16 -12.41 10.48
N LYS A 355 -2.41 -12.60 9.35
CA LYS A 355 -2.60 -11.84 8.11
C LYS A 355 -4.05 -11.90 7.60
N SER A 356 -4.62 -13.09 7.48
CA SER A 356 -5.98 -13.31 6.98
C SER A 356 -7.02 -12.69 7.92
N VAL A 357 -6.85 -12.85 9.23
CA VAL A 357 -7.70 -12.17 10.23
C VAL A 357 -7.61 -10.65 10.10
N GLY A 358 -6.40 -10.11 9.87
CA GLY A 358 -6.21 -8.68 9.65
C GLY A 358 -6.91 -8.16 8.38
N LEU A 359 -6.86 -8.92 7.28
CA LEU A 359 -7.59 -8.59 6.05
C LEU A 359 -9.10 -8.63 6.28
N ASN A 360 -9.60 -9.67 6.97
CA ASN A 360 -11.01 -9.76 7.34
C ASN A 360 -11.43 -8.62 8.26
N ALA A 361 -10.61 -8.20 9.22
CA ALA A 361 -10.91 -7.06 10.08
C ALA A 361 -11.02 -5.75 9.29
N ILE A 362 -10.17 -5.54 8.27
CA ILE A 362 -10.25 -4.38 7.37
C ILE A 362 -11.56 -4.41 6.58
N ILE A 363 -11.86 -5.53 5.93
CA ILE A 363 -13.07 -5.68 5.11
C ILE A 363 -14.32 -5.53 5.96
N THR A 364 -14.39 -6.19 7.12
CA THR A 364 -15.51 -6.09 8.07
C THR A 364 -15.72 -4.64 8.53
N SER A 365 -14.65 -3.92 8.89
CA SER A 365 -14.76 -2.49 9.25
C SER A 365 -15.47 -1.67 8.17
N LEU A 366 -15.14 -1.92 6.91
CA LEU A 366 -15.71 -1.20 5.78
C LEU A 366 -17.17 -1.61 5.51
N LEU A 367 -17.50 -2.90 5.63
CA LEU A 367 -18.86 -3.41 5.47
C LEU A 367 -19.83 -2.88 6.53
N TYR A 368 -19.36 -2.66 7.76
CA TYR A 368 -20.18 -2.08 8.84
C TYR A 368 -20.41 -0.56 8.72
N LYS A 369 -19.64 0.13 7.88
CA LYS A 369 -19.72 1.60 7.84
C LYS A 369 -20.11 2.18 6.49
N LYS A 370 -19.91 1.45 5.39
CA LYS A 370 -20.15 1.95 4.04
C LYS A 370 -21.27 1.23 3.33
N HIS A 371 -22.18 2.01 2.73
CA HIS A 371 -23.27 1.48 1.93
C HIS A 371 -22.75 0.88 0.60
N PRO A 372 -23.41 -0.16 0.03
CA PRO A 372 -22.98 -0.77 -1.23
C PRO A 372 -22.88 0.21 -2.41
N SER A 373 -23.65 1.28 -2.42
CA SER A 373 -23.54 2.34 -3.44
C SER A 373 -22.30 3.23 -3.28
N GLU A 374 -21.71 3.27 -2.09
CA GLU A 374 -20.58 4.13 -1.76
C GLU A 374 -19.21 3.43 -1.86
N LEU A 375 -19.21 2.09 -1.84
CA LEU A 375 -17.99 1.27 -1.78
C LEU A 375 -18.09 0.04 -2.68
N LYS A 376 -17.02 -0.27 -3.39
CA LYS A 376 -16.84 -1.51 -4.16
C LYS A 376 -15.48 -2.13 -3.86
N PHE A 377 -15.43 -3.47 -3.86
CA PHE A 377 -14.20 -4.23 -3.72
C PHE A 377 -13.82 -4.91 -5.03
N VAL A 378 -12.53 -4.93 -5.34
CA VAL A 378 -11.91 -5.83 -6.30
C VAL A 378 -11.07 -6.80 -5.49
N MET A 379 -11.42 -8.08 -5.51
CA MET A 379 -10.75 -9.10 -4.70
C MET A 379 -9.95 -10.05 -5.58
N VAL A 380 -8.67 -10.22 -5.26
CA VAL A 380 -7.74 -11.10 -5.97
C VAL A 380 -7.19 -12.12 -4.99
N ASP A 381 -7.52 -13.38 -5.21
CA ASP A 381 -7.13 -14.52 -4.37
C ASP A 381 -6.64 -15.68 -5.23
N PRO A 382 -5.33 -15.72 -5.56
CA PRO A 382 -4.78 -16.77 -6.41
C PRO A 382 -4.82 -18.17 -5.76
N LYS A 383 -5.06 -18.25 -4.45
CA LYS A 383 -5.15 -19.52 -3.71
C LYS A 383 -6.56 -20.04 -3.53
N MET A 384 -7.58 -19.23 -3.81
CA MET A 384 -9.00 -19.55 -3.64
C MET A 384 -9.39 -19.96 -2.19
N VAL A 385 -8.71 -19.42 -1.18
CA VAL A 385 -8.89 -19.81 0.22
C VAL A 385 -9.53 -18.72 1.06
N GLU A 386 -9.01 -17.48 0.94
CA GLU A 386 -9.31 -16.40 1.88
C GLU A 386 -10.56 -15.60 1.48
N PHE A 387 -10.77 -15.35 0.18
CA PHE A 387 -11.83 -14.44 -0.29
C PHE A 387 -13.02 -15.15 -0.94
N SER A 388 -12.97 -16.46 -1.13
CA SER A 388 -14.08 -17.23 -1.76
C SER A 388 -15.42 -16.99 -1.06
N ILE A 389 -15.41 -16.78 0.25
CA ILE A 389 -16.55 -16.48 1.10
C ILE A 389 -17.30 -15.22 0.69
N TYR A 390 -16.57 -14.18 0.23
CA TYR A 390 -17.15 -12.90 -0.17
C TYR A 390 -17.89 -12.95 -1.53
N SER A 391 -17.82 -14.05 -2.28
CA SER A 391 -18.54 -14.18 -3.55
C SER A 391 -20.05 -13.97 -3.41
N LYS A 392 -20.63 -14.26 -2.25
CA LYS A 392 -22.07 -14.10 -1.97
C LYS A 392 -22.53 -12.63 -1.99
N ILE A 393 -21.62 -11.67 -1.75
CA ILE A 393 -21.95 -10.22 -1.81
C ILE A 393 -21.61 -9.58 -3.15
N GLU A 394 -21.49 -10.38 -4.22
CA GLU A 394 -21.17 -9.92 -5.56
C GLU A 394 -22.05 -8.74 -6.00
N ARG A 395 -23.37 -8.88 -5.86
CA ARG A 395 -24.35 -7.89 -6.30
C ARG A 395 -24.42 -6.65 -5.41
N HIS A 396 -23.70 -6.62 -4.28
CA HIS A 396 -23.69 -5.50 -3.36
C HIS A 396 -22.37 -4.75 -3.45
N TYR A 397 -21.26 -5.44 -3.21
CA TYR A 397 -19.98 -4.79 -2.98
C TYR A 397 -18.88 -5.14 -3.99
N LEU A 398 -19.05 -6.16 -4.85
CA LEU A 398 -17.94 -6.55 -5.71
C LEU A 398 -17.95 -5.83 -7.07
N ALA A 399 -16.74 -5.59 -7.56
CA ALA A 399 -16.48 -5.11 -8.91
C ALA A 399 -15.69 -6.16 -9.68
N LYS A 400 -16.08 -6.40 -10.95
CA LYS A 400 -15.45 -7.40 -11.81
C LYS A 400 -15.37 -6.93 -13.26
N LEU A 401 -14.55 -7.61 -14.06
CA LEU A 401 -14.54 -7.44 -15.51
C LEU A 401 -15.87 -7.88 -16.13
N PRO A 402 -16.33 -7.26 -17.22
CA PRO A 402 -17.60 -7.61 -17.86
C PRO A 402 -17.72 -9.09 -18.26
N ASN A 403 -16.62 -9.68 -18.72
CA ASN A 403 -16.56 -11.06 -19.20
C ASN A 403 -16.14 -12.07 -18.12
N ALA A 404 -15.91 -11.64 -16.87
CA ALA A 404 -15.53 -12.54 -15.80
C ALA A 404 -16.73 -13.34 -15.28
N GLU A 405 -16.62 -14.68 -15.31
CA GLU A 405 -17.64 -15.57 -14.73
C GLU A 405 -17.69 -15.45 -13.20
N LYS A 406 -16.53 -15.38 -12.57
CA LYS A 406 -16.40 -15.30 -11.11
C LYS A 406 -16.16 -13.89 -10.64
N PRO A 407 -16.75 -13.49 -9.50
CA PRO A 407 -16.55 -12.15 -8.96
C PRO A 407 -15.18 -11.96 -8.26
N ILE A 408 -14.51 -13.05 -7.89
CA ILE A 408 -13.19 -13.04 -7.27
C ILE A 408 -12.18 -13.53 -8.30
N VAL A 409 -11.13 -12.74 -8.47
CA VAL A 409 -10.09 -13.02 -9.45
C VAL A 409 -9.11 -14.04 -8.87
N THR A 410 -8.95 -15.17 -9.58
CA THR A 410 -8.12 -16.28 -9.12
C THR A 410 -6.93 -16.53 -10.04
N GLU A 411 -7.08 -16.29 -11.34
CA GLU A 411 -6.02 -16.52 -12.33
C GLU A 411 -5.09 -15.29 -12.45
N PRO A 412 -3.77 -15.49 -12.55
CA PRO A 412 -2.82 -14.38 -12.70
C PRO A 412 -3.05 -13.51 -13.94
N ALA A 413 -3.48 -14.11 -15.06
CA ALA A 413 -3.80 -13.36 -16.28
C ALA A 413 -5.01 -12.43 -16.08
N ASP A 414 -6.05 -12.92 -15.42
CA ASP A 414 -7.23 -12.12 -15.07
C ASP A 414 -6.89 -11.03 -14.05
N ALA A 415 -5.95 -11.30 -13.14
CA ALA A 415 -5.46 -10.29 -12.21
C ALA A 415 -4.75 -9.13 -12.93
N VAL A 416 -3.91 -9.45 -13.93
CA VAL A 416 -3.27 -8.43 -14.79
C VAL A 416 -4.32 -7.64 -15.56
N ALA A 417 -5.30 -8.31 -16.17
CA ALA A 417 -6.39 -7.66 -16.90
C ALA A 417 -7.23 -6.76 -15.99
N THR A 418 -7.60 -7.25 -14.80
CA THR A 418 -8.38 -6.49 -13.82
C THR A 418 -7.65 -5.25 -13.30
N LEU A 419 -6.35 -5.36 -13.02
CA LEU A 419 -5.55 -4.21 -12.59
C LEU A 419 -5.35 -3.17 -13.70
N ASN A 420 -5.19 -3.59 -14.95
CA ASN A 420 -5.16 -2.67 -16.09
C ASN A 420 -6.53 -2.02 -16.31
N SER A 421 -7.62 -2.75 -16.15
CA SER A 421 -8.97 -2.20 -16.17
C SER A 421 -9.17 -1.13 -15.07
N LEU A 422 -8.63 -1.36 -13.87
CA LEU A 422 -8.62 -0.34 -12.80
C LEU A 422 -7.79 0.90 -13.18
N VAL A 423 -6.72 0.75 -13.97
CA VAL A 423 -5.98 1.91 -14.50
C VAL A 423 -6.86 2.71 -15.47
N ILE A 424 -7.64 2.04 -16.33
CA ILE A 424 -8.58 2.71 -17.23
C ILE A 424 -9.67 3.44 -16.41
N GLU A 425 -10.30 2.78 -15.45
CA GLU A 425 -11.29 3.40 -14.56
C GLU A 425 -10.69 4.62 -13.82
N MET A 426 -9.46 4.54 -13.39
CA MET A 426 -8.74 5.65 -12.76
C MET A 426 -8.62 6.85 -13.73
N GLU A 427 -8.22 6.61 -14.97
CA GLU A 427 -8.07 7.66 -15.99
C GLU A 427 -9.43 8.25 -16.40
N ASP A 428 -10.47 7.43 -16.51
CA ASP A 428 -11.83 7.88 -16.77
C ASP A 428 -12.35 8.77 -15.64
N ARG A 429 -12.10 8.39 -14.39
CA ARG A 429 -12.45 9.21 -13.23
C ARG A 429 -11.70 10.54 -13.24
N TYR A 430 -10.40 10.55 -13.59
CA TYR A 430 -9.66 11.80 -13.74
C TYR A 430 -10.30 12.72 -14.79
N ARG A 431 -10.72 12.19 -15.93
CA ARG A 431 -11.44 12.98 -16.95
C ARG A 431 -12.73 13.60 -16.39
N LEU A 432 -13.49 12.83 -15.60
CA LEU A 432 -14.70 13.34 -14.95
C LEU A 432 -14.39 14.43 -13.89
N LEU A 433 -13.32 14.28 -13.11
CA LEU A 433 -12.89 15.30 -12.16
C LEU A 433 -12.48 16.59 -12.86
N VAL A 434 -11.71 16.50 -13.95
CA VAL A 434 -11.31 17.65 -14.76
C VAL A 434 -12.53 18.36 -15.34
N ASN A 435 -13.47 17.61 -15.95
CA ASN A 435 -14.70 18.16 -16.52
C ASN A 435 -15.60 18.83 -15.47
N ALA A 436 -15.56 18.31 -14.22
CA ALA A 436 -16.29 18.88 -13.08
C ALA A 436 -15.52 20.04 -12.41
N ASN A 437 -14.30 20.31 -12.83
CA ASN A 437 -13.40 21.29 -12.21
C ASN A 437 -13.26 21.11 -10.69
N VAL A 438 -12.83 19.90 -10.28
CA VAL A 438 -12.59 19.51 -8.89
C VAL A 438 -11.30 18.72 -8.75
N ARG A 439 -10.75 18.65 -7.52
CA ARG A 439 -9.44 18.04 -7.24
C ARG A 439 -9.53 16.58 -6.79
N ASN A 440 -10.64 16.17 -6.22
CA ASN A 440 -10.78 14.83 -5.63
C ASN A 440 -12.23 14.32 -5.70
N ILE A 441 -12.38 13.01 -5.48
CA ILE A 441 -13.67 12.32 -5.51
C ILE A 441 -14.68 12.86 -4.50
N LYS A 442 -14.25 13.34 -3.33
CA LYS A 442 -15.15 13.89 -2.31
C LYS A 442 -15.83 15.16 -2.80
N GLU A 443 -15.06 16.09 -3.36
CA GLU A 443 -15.59 17.31 -3.98
C GLU A 443 -16.49 16.98 -5.19
N TYR A 444 -16.08 15.99 -5.99
CA TYR A 444 -16.87 15.54 -7.14
C TYR A 444 -18.22 14.99 -6.73
N ASN A 445 -18.23 14.04 -5.78
CA ASN A 445 -19.46 13.43 -5.29
C ASN A 445 -20.36 14.46 -4.59
N ALA A 446 -19.80 15.43 -3.84
CA ALA A 446 -20.57 16.52 -3.25
C ALA A 446 -21.29 17.35 -4.34
N LYS A 447 -20.59 17.77 -5.40
CA LYS A 447 -21.21 18.47 -6.55
C LYS A 447 -22.28 17.61 -7.26
N PHE A 448 -22.04 16.29 -7.37
CA PHE A 448 -22.99 15.39 -7.98
C PHE A 448 -24.27 15.25 -7.13
N ILE A 449 -24.12 15.11 -5.81
CA ILE A 449 -25.22 15.05 -4.85
C ILE A 449 -26.04 16.35 -4.91
N GLU A 450 -25.38 17.51 -5.02
CA GLU A 450 -26.02 18.81 -5.20
C GLU A 450 -26.63 19.01 -6.61
N ARG A 451 -26.59 17.99 -7.47
CA ARG A 451 -27.06 17.99 -8.88
C ARG A 451 -26.45 19.10 -9.76
N ARG A 452 -25.23 19.52 -9.44
CA ARG A 452 -24.47 20.50 -10.25
C ARG A 452 -23.73 19.87 -11.45
N LEU A 453 -23.77 18.55 -11.58
CA LEU A 453 -23.12 17.81 -12.67
C LEU A 453 -24.18 17.12 -13.52
N ASN A 454 -24.12 17.35 -14.84
CA ASN A 454 -25.10 16.83 -15.77
C ASN A 454 -24.82 15.36 -16.13
N PRO A 455 -25.71 14.39 -15.79
CA PRO A 455 -25.55 12.98 -16.14
C PRO A 455 -25.49 12.72 -17.65
N GLN A 456 -26.13 13.56 -18.49
CA GLN A 456 -26.07 13.43 -19.96
C GLN A 456 -24.67 13.72 -20.53
N LYS A 457 -23.82 14.44 -19.77
CA LYS A 457 -22.40 14.65 -20.09
C LYS A 457 -21.51 13.52 -19.55
N GLY A 458 -22.08 12.39 -19.13
CA GLY A 458 -21.37 11.22 -18.60
C GLY A 458 -21.02 11.28 -17.12
N HIS A 459 -21.47 12.32 -16.40
CA HIS A 459 -21.26 12.38 -14.96
C HIS A 459 -22.12 11.34 -14.23
N ARG A 460 -21.52 10.67 -13.25
CA ARG A 460 -22.16 9.65 -12.41
C ARG A 460 -21.64 9.76 -10.98
N PHE A 461 -22.36 9.24 -10.02
CA PHE A 461 -21.82 9.07 -8.68
C PHE A 461 -20.67 8.06 -8.71
N LEU A 462 -19.56 8.38 -8.05
CA LEU A 462 -18.36 7.56 -8.03
C LEU A 462 -18.22 6.85 -6.68
N PRO A 463 -18.46 5.54 -6.57
CA PRO A 463 -18.14 4.80 -5.36
C PRO A 463 -16.63 4.72 -5.14
N TYR A 464 -16.19 4.63 -3.90
CA TYR A 464 -14.81 4.23 -3.60
C TYR A 464 -14.58 2.80 -4.08
N ILE A 465 -13.38 2.51 -4.57
CA ILE A 465 -12.97 1.15 -4.96
C ILE A 465 -11.77 0.76 -4.10
N VAL A 466 -11.87 -0.40 -3.44
CA VAL A 466 -10.76 -0.98 -2.67
C VAL A 466 -10.35 -2.30 -3.31
N ALA A 467 -9.18 -2.32 -3.93
CA ALA A 467 -8.59 -3.53 -4.47
C ALA A 467 -7.80 -4.25 -3.36
N VAL A 468 -8.14 -5.51 -3.08
CA VAL A 468 -7.50 -6.33 -2.06
C VAL A 468 -6.86 -7.54 -2.72
N VAL A 469 -5.56 -7.71 -2.52
CA VAL A 469 -4.78 -8.84 -3.03
C VAL A 469 -4.27 -9.65 -1.85
N ASP A 470 -4.68 -10.92 -1.73
CA ASP A 470 -4.31 -11.78 -0.59
C ASP A 470 -2.84 -12.20 -0.62
N GLU A 471 -2.34 -12.68 -1.76
CA GLU A 471 -0.95 -13.14 -1.86
C GLU A 471 -0.28 -12.57 -3.12
N PHE A 472 0.30 -11.40 -2.95
CA PHE A 472 0.96 -10.69 -4.04
C PHE A 472 2.21 -11.42 -4.56
N ALA A 473 2.89 -12.18 -3.69
CA ALA A 473 4.09 -12.92 -4.09
C ALA A 473 3.82 -13.97 -5.17
N ASP A 474 2.66 -14.63 -5.13
CA ASP A 474 2.31 -15.65 -6.11
C ASP A 474 2.00 -15.01 -7.48
N LEU A 475 1.40 -13.83 -7.49
CA LEU A 475 1.17 -13.08 -8.73
C LEU A 475 2.46 -12.56 -9.36
N ILE A 476 3.39 -12.01 -8.55
CA ILE A 476 4.70 -11.55 -9.03
C ILE A 476 5.53 -12.71 -9.58
N ALA A 477 5.44 -13.89 -8.97
CA ALA A 477 6.18 -15.07 -9.42
C ALA A 477 5.77 -15.51 -10.85
N VAL A 478 4.52 -15.29 -11.23
CA VAL A 478 3.98 -15.70 -12.54
C VAL A 478 4.03 -14.55 -13.54
N ALA A 479 3.48 -13.39 -13.20
CA ALA A 479 3.28 -12.25 -14.12
C ALA A 479 4.40 -11.20 -14.05
N GLY A 480 5.27 -11.24 -13.03
CA GLY A 480 6.44 -10.37 -12.94
C GLY A 480 6.12 -8.87 -13.13
N ARG A 481 6.73 -8.26 -14.15
CA ARG A 481 6.55 -6.82 -14.44
C ARG A 481 5.17 -6.45 -14.97
N GLU A 482 4.46 -7.38 -15.58
CA GLU A 482 3.14 -7.10 -16.15
C GLU A 482 2.13 -6.73 -15.06
N ILE A 483 2.26 -7.31 -13.86
CA ILE A 483 1.41 -6.95 -12.73
C ILE A 483 1.98 -5.79 -11.90
N GLU A 484 3.31 -5.63 -11.84
CA GLU A 484 3.94 -4.54 -11.08
C GLU A 484 3.65 -3.16 -11.68
N LEU A 485 3.57 -3.06 -13.02
CA LEU A 485 3.30 -1.80 -13.71
C LEU A 485 1.93 -1.18 -13.38
N PRO A 486 0.79 -1.89 -13.54
CA PRO A 486 -0.52 -1.33 -13.19
C PRO A 486 -0.63 -1.03 -11.68
N ILE A 487 -0.06 -1.87 -10.80
CA ILE A 487 -0.01 -1.59 -9.36
C ILE A 487 0.71 -0.28 -9.09
N SER A 488 1.88 -0.06 -9.69
CA SER A 488 2.65 1.18 -9.50
C SER A 488 1.89 2.40 -10.03
N ARG A 489 1.19 2.29 -11.17
CA ARG A 489 0.37 3.38 -11.73
C ARG A 489 -0.79 3.73 -10.80
N ILE A 490 -1.53 2.74 -10.31
CA ILE A 490 -2.64 2.94 -9.38
C ILE A 490 -2.11 3.57 -8.09
N ALA A 491 -1.06 2.99 -7.49
CA ALA A 491 -0.53 3.46 -6.22
C ALA A 491 0.02 4.90 -6.28
N ALA A 492 0.55 5.33 -7.44
CA ALA A 492 1.07 6.68 -7.62
C ALA A 492 -0.02 7.74 -7.80
N LYS A 493 -1.20 7.39 -8.36
CA LYS A 493 -2.17 8.40 -8.82
C LYS A 493 -3.60 8.21 -8.30
N ALA A 494 -4.01 7.00 -7.91
CA ALA A 494 -5.42 6.68 -7.74
C ALA A 494 -6.10 7.29 -6.50
N ARG A 495 -5.33 7.83 -5.54
CA ARG A 495 -5.84 8.44 -4.31
C ARG A 495 -6.92 9.50 -4.58
N ALA A 496 -6.66 10.43 -5.49
CA ALA A 496 -7.57 11.54 -5.78
C ALA A 496 -8.92 11.07 -6.36
N VAL A 497 -8.92 9.94 -7.08
CA VAL A 497 -10.12 9.37 -7.72
C VAL A 497 -10.80 8.29 -6.87
N GLY A 498 -10.37 8.08 -5.62
CA GLY A 498 -11.01 7.17 -4.67
C GLY A 498 -10.80 5.69 -4.97
N ILE A 499 -9.66 5.33 -5.57
CA ILE A 499 -9.25 3.93 -5.76
C ILE A 499 -8.09 3.67 -4.80
N HIS A 500 -8.25 2.67 -3.94
CA HIS A 500 -7.30 2.29 -2.90
C HIS A 500 -6.87 0.84 -3.10
N MET A 501 -5.66 0.49 -2.63
CA MET A 501 -5.12 -0.84 -2.81
C MET A 501 -4.53 -1.38 -1.52
N ILE A 502 -4.84 -2.63 -1.21
CA ILE A 502 -4.28 -3.39 -0.10
C ILE A 502 -3.55 -4.59 -0.70
N LEU A 503 -2.23 -4.58 -0.60
CA LEU A 503 -1.39 -5.70 -1.02
C LEU A 503 -0.99 -6.52 0.20
N ALA A 504 -1.29 -7.80 0.20
CA ALA A 504 -0.87 -8.70 1.26
C ALA A 504 0.08 -9.78 0.76
N THR A 505 0.99 -10.24 1.63
CA THR A 505 1.91 -11.33 1.33
C THR A 505 2.36 -12.06 2.59
N GLN A 506 2.56 -13.36 2.47
CA GLN A 506 3.19 -14.22 3.49
C GLN A 506 4.70 -14.35 3.26
N ARG A 507 5.21 -13.84 2.12
CA ARG A 507 6.61 -13.91 1.73
C ARG A 507 7.24 -12.51 1.67
N PRO A 508 7.72 -11.98 2.79
CA PRO A 508 8.33 -10.65 2.85
C PRO A 508 9.76 -10.64 2.28
N ASP A 509 9.92 -11.03 1.03
CA ASP A 509 11.18 -11.01 0.30
C ASP A 509 11.36 -9.68 -0.45
N THR A 510 12.59 -9.24 -0.62
CA THR A 510 12.96 -8.05 -1.41
C THR A 510 12.61 -8.16 -2.89
N LYS A 511 12.45 -9.38 -3.42
CA LYS A 511 11.96 -9.63 -4.78
C LYS A 511 10.46 -9.36 -4.92
N VAL A 512 9.70 -9.48 -3.83
CA VAL A 512 8.27 -9.24 -3.76
C VAL A 512 7.99 -7.81 -3.31
N ILE A 513 8.60 -7.40 -2.20
CA ILE A 513 8.47 -6.05 -1.64
C ILE A 513 9.64 -5.21 -2.18
N THR A 514 9.52 -4.81 -3.46
CA THR A 514 10.53 -4.01 -4.15
C THR A 514 10.58 -2.57 -3.63
N GLY A 515 11.65 -1.83 -3.98
CA GLY A 515 11.76 -0.41 -3.66
C GLY A 515 10.59 0.42 -4.23
N THR A 516 10.11 0.06 -5.43
CA THR A 516 8.97 0.69 -6.09
C THR A 516 7.68 0.48 -5.30
N ILE A 517 7.44 -0.74 -4.81
CA ILE A 517 6.28 -1.04 -3.95
C ILE A 517 6.38 -0.24 -2.65
N LYS A 518 7.54 -0.23 -1.98
CA LYS A 518 7.72 0.47 -0.71
C LYS A 518 7.52 1.99 -0.81
N SER A 519 7.95 2.61 -1.91
CA SER A 519 7.78 4.06 -2.12
C SER A 519 6.30 4.45 -2.33
N ASN A 520 5.51 3.56 -2.93
CA ASN A 520 4.11 3.82 -3.24
C ASN A 520 3.13 3.30 -2.17
N PHE A 521 3.60 2.47 -1.22
CA PHE A 521 2.85 1.95 -0.08
C PHE A 521 3.47 2.43 1.24
N PRO A 522 3.26 3.70 1.60
CA PRO A 522 3.88 4.29 2.78
C PRO A 522 3.28 3.77 4.09
N SER A 523 2.06 3.24 4.07
CA SER A 523 1.43 2.62 5.24
C SER A 523 1.59 1.12 5.19
N ARG A 524 2.03 0.54 6.30
CA ARG A 524 2.44 -0.86 6.34
C ARG A 524 2.04 -1.52 7.64
N ILE A 525 1.59 -2.76 7.53
CA ILE A 525 1.26 -3.65 8.65
C ILE A 525 2.19 -4.85 8.58
N ALA A 526 2.92 -5.10 9.64
CA ALA A 526 3.69 -6.32 9.81
C ALA A 526 3.15 -7.14 10.97
N PHE A 527 2.59 -8.29 10.69
CA PHE A 527 2.38 -9.37 11.66
C PHE A 527 3.73 -10.03 11.97
N LYS A 528 3.74 -10.96 12.93
CA LYS A 528 4.96 -11.69 13.28
C LYS A 528 5.63 -12.29 12.04
N VAL A 529 6.94 -12.08 11.93
CA VAL A 529 7.83 -12.68 10.92
C VAL A 529 8.93 -13.48 11.56
N ALA A 530 9.59 -14.34 10.80
CA ALA A 530 10.63 -15.23 11.32
C ALA A 530 11.94 -14.49 11.61
N SER A 531 12.33 -13.54 10.75
CA SER A 531 13.63 -12.88 10.83
C SER A 531 13.53 -11.35 10.99
N MET A 532 14.59 -10.76 11.53
CA MET A 532 14.76 -9.30 11.58
C MET A 532 14.88 -8.70 10.17
N ILE A 533 15.39 -9.47 9.21
CA ILE A 533 15.54 -9.05 7.82
C ILE A 533 14.15 -8.85 7.21
N ASP A 534 13.23 -9.79 7.44
CA ASP A 534 11.84 -9.69 6.98
C ASP A 534 11.14 -8.45 7.56
N SER A 535 11.35 -8.19 8.88
CA SER A 535 10.82 -6.99 9.52
C SER A 535 11.31 -5.72 8.83
N ARG A 536 12.62 -5.62 8.53
CA ARG A 536 13.18 -4.48 7.80
C ARG A 536 12.70 -4.41 6.35
N THR A 537 12.47 -5.55 5.71
CA THR A 537 11.91 -5.57 4.35
C THR A 537 10.51 -4.95 4.32
N ILE A 538 9.68 -5.20 5.33
CA ILE A 538 8.33 -4.66 5.42
C ILE A 538 8.33 -3.21 5.94
N LEU A 539 8.91 -2.98 7.13
CA LEU A 539 8.74 -1.75 7.92
C LEU A 539 9.91 -0.77 7.81
N ASP A 540 11.00 -1.13 7.13
CA ASP A 540 12.31 -0.45 7.19
C ASP A 540 12.92 -0.40 8.62
N ALA A 541 12.27 -1.05 9.59
CA ALA A 541 12.65 -1.12 11.00
C ALA A 541 12.59 -2.56 11.54
N PRO A 542 13.41 -2.90 12.57
CA PRO A 542 13.28 -4.17 13.26
C PRO A 542 12.07 -4.17 14.21
N GLY A 543 11.65 -5.34 14.64
CA GLY A 543 10.65 -5.49 15.72
C GLY A 543 9.51 -6.43 15.40
N ALA A 544 9.12 -6.63 14.13
CA ALA A 544 8.07 -7.58 13.78
C ALA A 544 8.46 -9.04 14.04
N ASN A 545 9.75 -9.36 14.09
CA ASN A 545 10.27 -10.66 14.51
C ASN A 545 10.13 -10.91 16.02
N ARG A 546 9.93 -9.86 16.82
CA ARG A 546 9.77 -9.92 18.26
C ARG A 546 8.29 -9.87 18.72
N LEU A 547 7.35 -9.94 17.79
CA LEU A 547 5.93 -10.04 18.08
C LEU A 547 5.55 -11.43 18.62
N ILE A 548 4.45 -11.49 19.38
CA ILE A 548 3.96 -12.74 19.94
C ILE A 548 3.38 -13.65 18.86
N GLY A 549 2.75 -13.06 17.84
CA GLY A 549 1.92 -13.76 16.86
C GLY A 549 0.44 -13.70 17.22
N ARG A 550 -0.40 -14.53 16.56
CA ARG A 550 -1.85 -14.57 16.81
C ARG A 550 -2.54 -13.20 16.68
N GLY A 551 -2.16 -12.45 15.65
CA GLY A 551 -2.74 -11.13 15.38
C GLY A 551 -1.99 -9.95 16.03
N ASP A 552 -0.93 -10.20 16.78
CA ASP A 552 -0.04 -9.14 17.25
C ASP A 552 0.74 -8.55 16.07
N MET A 553 0.71 -7.25 15.89
CA MET A 553 1.24 -6.57 14.71
C MET A 553 1.88 -5.22 15.04
N LEU A 554 2.75 -4.78 14.15
CA LEU A 554 3.26 -3.40 14.09
C LEU A 554 2.62 -2.68 12.90
N ILE A 555 2.04 -1.53 13.14
CA ILE A 555 1.43 -0.67 12.12
C ILE A 555 2.25 0.60 11.99
N VAL A 556 2.66 0.91 10.77
CA VAL A 556 3.22 2.20 10.37
C VAL A 556 2.20 2.91 9.48
N VAL A 557 1.65 4.00 9.96
CA VAL A 557 0.86 4.93 9.15
C VAL A 557 1.82 5.97 8.57
N ALA A 558 1.66 6.36 7.32
CA ALA A 558 2.61 7.21 6.59
C ALA A 558 3.20 8.34 7.46
N GLY A 559 4.52 8.34 7.61
CA GLY A 559 5.26 9.35 8.39
C GLY A 559 5.21 9.22 9.91
N GLN A 560 4.56 8.18 10.46
CA GLN A 560 4.47 7.95 11.90
C GLN A 560 5.39 6.81 12.35
N GLU A 561 5.74 6.81 13.63
CA GLU A 561 6.47 5.70 14.25
C GLU A 561 5.61 4.42 14.31
N PRO A 562 6.24 3.23 14.31
CA PRO A 562 5.52 1.97 14.39
C PRO A 562 4.73 1.84 15.71
N VAL A 563 3.43 1.64 15.63
CA VAL A 563 2.55 1.39 16.76
C VAL A 563 2.28 -0.11 16.86
N ARG A 564 2.40 -0.68 18.06
CA ARG A 564 2.01 -2.07 18.32
C ARG A 564 0.53 -2.16 18.60
N VAL A 565 -0.16 -3.03 17.89
CA VAL A 565 -1.60 -3.22 17.96
C VAL A 565 -1.91 -4.72 18.00
N GLN A 566 -2.78 -5.13 18.92
CA GLN A 566 -3.39 -6.45 18.86
C GLN A 566 -4.57 -6.39 17.88
N CYS A 567 -4.51 -7.17 16.80
CA CYS A 567 -5.56 -7.24 15.80
C CYS A 567 -6.89 -7.67 16.41
N ALA A 568 -7.96 -7.02 15.99
CA ALA A 568 -9.30 -7.48 16.29
C ALA A 568 -9.51 -8.85 15.65
N PHE A 569 -9.97 -9.79 16.46
CA PHE A 569 -10.24 -11.15 16.01
C PHE A 569 -11.66 -11.20 15.45
N VAL A 570 -11.77 -11.66 14.23
CA VAL A 570 -13.01 -12.03 13.55
C VAL A 570 -12.81 -13.41 12.96
N ASP A 571 -13.61 -14.35 13.38
CA ASP A 571 -13.52 -15.74 12.94
C ASP A 571 -14.21 -15.95 11.59
N THR A 572 -13.84 -16.98 10.85
CA THR A 572 -14.44 -17.30 9.54
C THR A 572 -15.96 -17.43 9.61
N PRO A 573 -16.56 -18.14 10.59
CA PRO A 573 -18.02 -18.20 10.74
C PRO A 573 -18.69 -16.84 10.94
N GLU A 574 -18.04 -15.90 11.66
CA GLU A 574 -18.57 -14.53 11.82
C GLU A 574 -18.59 -13.78 10.48
N VAL A 575 -17.54 -13.98 9.67
CA VAL A 575 -17.48 -13.41 8.31
C VAL A 575 -18.54 -14.04 7.43
N GLU A 576 -18.79 -15.36 7.54
CA GLU A 576 -19.85 -16.07 6.83
C GLU A 576 -21.22 -15.47 7.17
N ASP A 577 -21.53 -15.34 8.45
CA ASP A 577 -22.80 -14.79 8.94
C ASP A 577 -23.02 -13.35 8.40
N ILE A 578 -21.99 -12.51 8.40
CA ILE A 578 -22.04 -11.14 7.86
C ILE A 578 -22.32 -11.15 6.35
N VAL A 579 -21.58 -11.99 5.62
CA VAL A 579 -21.68 -12.06 4.15
C VAL A 579 -23.02 -12.65 3.74
N ASP A 580 -23.53 -13.66 4.46
CA ASP A 580 -24.85 -14.24 4.22
C ASP A 580 -25.96 -13.22 4.51
N TYR A 581 -25.90 -12.52 5.65
CA TYR A 581 -26.82 -11.44 5.98
C TYR A 581 -26.90 -10.35 4.90
N ILE A 582 -25.75 -9.96 4.32
CA ILE A 582 -25.71 -8.98 3.23
C ILE A 582 -26.24 -9.60 1.92
N GLY A 583 -25.83 -10.83 1.60
CA GLY A 583 -26.17 -11.52 0.36
C GLY A 583 -27.64 -11.86 0.21
N GLU A 584 -28.34 -12.10 1.31
CA GLU A 584 -29.79 -12.37 1.34
C GLU A 584 -30.65 -11.14 1.06
N GLN A 585 -30.09 -9.94 1.20
CA GLN A 585 -30.80 -8.70 0.91
C GLN A 585 -30.91 -8.44 -0.61
N ALA A 586 -31.84 -7.58 -0.99
CA ALA A 586 -31.95 -7.12 -2.38
C ALA A 586 -30.67 -6.36 -2.78
N GLY A 587 -29.96 -6.85 -3.78
CA GLY A 587 -28.75 -6.24 -4.34
C GLY A 587 -29.01 -5.52 -5.65
N PHE A 588 -27.96 -4.95 -6.26
CA PHE A 588 -28.00 -4.43 -7.62
C PHE A 588 -28.28 -5.58 -8.62
N GLN A 589 -28.69 -5.24 -9.83
CA GLN A 589 -28.95 -6.25 -10.85
C GLN A 589 -27.71 -7.07 -11.20
N THR A 590 -26.55 -6.43 -11.26
CA THR A 590 -25.25 -7.04 -11.55
C THR A 590 -24.20 -6.53 -10.56
N ALA A 591 -23.04 -7.17 -10.50
CA ALA A 591 -21.84 -6.61 -9.90
C ALA A 591 -21.48 -5.27 -10.57
N TYR A 592 -20.66 -4.47 -9.91
CA TYR A 592 -20.10 -3.26 -10.53
C TYR A 592 -19.13 -3.67 -11.64
N LEU A 593 -19.46 -3.30 -12.90
CA LEU A 593 -18.63 -3.65 -14.04
C LEU A 593 -17.51 -2.64 -14.21
N LEU A 594 -16.29 -3.14 -14.25
CA LEU A 594 -15.10 -2.37 -14.59
C LEU A 594 -15.01 -2.15 -16.10
N PRO A 595 -14.27 -1.14 -16.59
CA PRO A 595 -14.01 -0.97 -18.01
C PRO A 595 -13.38 -2.22 -18.63
N ASP A 596 -13.72 -2.50 -19.88
CA ASP A 596 -13.13 -3.60 -20.62
C ASP A 596 -11.66 -3.35 -20.92
N TYR A 597 -10.79 -4.35 -20.74
CA TYR A 597 -9.36 -4.29 -21.01
C TYR A 597 -8.97 -5.34 -22.02
N VAL A 598 -8.42 -4.88 -23.15
CA VAL A 598 -7.81 -5.75 -24.16
C VAL A 598 -6.30 -5.52 -24.13
N PRO A 599 -5.47 -6.55 -23.90
CA PRO A 599 -4.01 -6.44 -23.90
C PRO A 599 -3.47 -5.87 -25.22
N GLU A 600 -2.56 -4.89 -25.16
CA GLU A 600 -1.81 -4.46 -26.33
C GLU A 600 -0.88 -5.61 -26.76
N GLY A 601 -1.21 -6.28 -27.86
CA GLY A 601 -0.39 -7.39 -28.42
C GLY A 601 -0.84 -8.80 -28.04
N GLY A 602 -1.91 -8.94 -27.27
CA GLY A 602 -2.59 -10.23 -27.15
C GLY A 602 -3.27 -10.56 -28.46
N GLU A 603 -2.83 -11.62 -29.12
CA GLU A 603 -3.66 -12.34 -30.06
C GLU A 603 -5.01 -12.53 -29.38
N ALA A 604 -6.06 -11.92 -29.91
CA ALA A 604 -7.42 -12.30 -29.55
C ALA A 604 -7.43 -13.81 -29.64
N SER A 605 -7.57 -14.49 -28.48
CA SER A 605 -7.72 -15.93 -28.46
C SER A 605 -8.92 -16.26 -29.36
N THR A 606 -8.61 -16.54 -30.61
CA THR A 606 -9.51 -17.02 -31.63
C THR A 606 -9.89 -18.45 -31.27
N SER A 607 -10.80 -18.59 -30.33
CA SER A 607 -11.55 -19.82 -30.12
C SER A 607 -13.04 -19.56 -29.82
N GLY A 608 -13.57 -18.47 -30.38
CA GLY A 608 -15.00 -18.29 -30.57
C GLY A 608 -15.20 -17.81 -32.01
N ALA A 609 -15.90 -18.57 -32.86
CA ALA A 609 -16.31 -18.08 -34.15
C ALA A 609 -16.99 -16.73 -33.96
N VAL A 610 -16.47 -15.68 -34.64
CA VAL A 610 -17.08 -14.35 -34.60
C VAL A 610 -18.51 -14.54 -35.12
N ASP A 611 -19.48 -14.32 -34.22
CA ASP A 611 -20.90 -14.49 -34.60
C ASP A 611 -21.31 -13.31 -35.48
N LEU A 612 -21.43 -13.61 -36.78
CA LEU A 612 -21.86 -12.63 -37.78
C LEU A 612 -23.38 -12.30 -37.69
N SER A 613 -24.10 -12.93 -36.74
CA SER A 613 -25.52 -12.62 -36.49
C SER A 613 -25.69 -11.35 -35.65
N ASP A 614 -24.67 -10.97 -34.80
CA ASP A 614 -24.67 -9.74 -34.00
C ASP A 614 -23.59 -8.76 -34.51
N ARG A 615 -23.86 -8.19 -35.69
CA ARG A 615 -22.96 -7.27 -36.38
C ARG A 615 -23.05 -5.86 -35.80
N ASP A 616 -21.89 -5.18 -35.69
CA ASP A 616 -21.87 -3.77 -35.34
C ASP A 616 -22.67 -2.93 -36.34
N PRO A 617 -23.50 -1.97 -35.92
CA PRO A 617 -24.26 -1.09 -36.80
C PRO A 617 -23.43 -0.38 -37.88
N LEU A 618 -22.12 -0.20 -37.65
CA LEU A 618 -21.19 0.43 -38.60
C LEU A 618 -20.54 -0.58 -39.57
N PHE A 619 -20.87 -1.87 -39.49
CA PHE A 619 -20.22 -2.93 -40.28
C PHE A 619 -20.27 -2.68 -41.78
N ASP A 620 -21.45 -2.40 -42.34
CA ASP A 620 -21.64 -2.17 -43.77
C ASP A 620 -20.89 -0.93 -44.27
N GLU A 621 -20.89 0.14 -43.48
CA GLU A 621 -20.15 1.38 -43.80
C GLU A 621 -18.65 1.20 -43.71
N ALA A 622 -18.17 0.44 -42.73
CA ALA A 622 -16.74 0.12 -42.57
C ALA A 622 -16.25 -0.78 -43.71
N ALA A 623 -17.04 -1.75 -44.11
CA ALA A 623 -16.76 -2.61 -45.27
C ALA A 623 -16.59 -1.80 -46.56
N ARG A 624 -17.52 -0.90 -46.85
CA ARG A 624 -17.44 -0.01 -48.05
C ARG A 624 -16.22 0.91 -47.97
N LEU A 625 -15.95 1.50 -46.82
CA LEU A 625 -14.76 2.35 -46.63
C LEU A 625 -13.46 1.61 -46.97
N ILE A 626 -13.29 0.38 -46.45
CA ILE A 626 -12.09 -0.43 -46.64
C ILE A 626 -11.94 -0.85 -48.10
N VAL A 627 -13.01 -1.28 -48.75
CA VAL A 627 -12.98 -1.70 -50.17
C VAL A 627 -12.71 -0.49 -51.08
N ILE A 628 -13.33 0.67 -50.83
CA ILE A 628 -13.06 1.90 -51.63
C ILE A 628 -11.61 2.35 -51.49
N GLN A 629 -11.04 2.27 -50.28
CA GLN A 629 -9.67 2.73 -50.05
C GLN A 629 -8.61 1.64 -50.26
N GLN A 630 -9.03 0.39 -50.46
CA GLN A 630 -8.14 -0.78 -50.60
C GLN A 630 -7.10 -0.87 -49.52
N GLN A 631 -7.50 -0.48 -48.29
CA GLN A 631 -6.60 -0.46 -47.12
C GLN A 631 -7.29 -0.98 -45.86
N GLY A 632 -6.98 -2.20 -45.43
CA GLY A 632 -7.50 -2.85 -44.24
C GLY A 632 -6.81 -2.33 -42.95
N SER A 633 -7.05 -1.06 -42.60
CA SER A 633 -6.38 -0.42 -41.45
C SER A 633 -7.39 -0.07 -40.35
N THR A 634 -7.18 -0.60 -39.14
CA THR A 634 -7.97 -0.27 -37.95
C THR A 634 -7.95 1.23 -37.65
N SER A 635 -6.82 1.89 -37.86
CA SER A 635 -6.69 3.35 -37.63
C SER A 635 -7.44 4.19 -38.66
N LEU A 636 -7.72 3.64 -39.84
CA LEU A 636 -8.58 4.26 -40.85
C LEU A 636 -10.04 4.30 -40.35
N ILE A 637 -10.56 3.17 -39.86
CA ILE A 637 -11.89 3.04 -39.27
C ILE A 637 -12.04 3.97 -38.06
N GLN A 638 -11.08 3.98 -37.16
CA GLN A 638 -11.10 4.87 -36.00
C GLN A 638 -11.26 6.33 -36.37
N ARG A 639 -10.43 6.81 -37.31
CA ARG A 639 -10.45 8.23 -37.73
C ARG A 639 -11.74 8.60 -38.49
N LYS A 640 -12.26 7.69 -39.32
CA LYS A 640 -13.41 7.98 -40.12
C LYS A 640 -14.72 8.00 -39.34
N PHE A 641 -14.88 7.06 -38.39
CA PHE A 641 -16.09 6.91 -37.59
C PHE A 641 -16.00 7.50 -36.19
N ALA A 642 -14.85 8.10 -35.83
CA ALA A 642 -14.56 8.67 -34.50
C ALA A 642 -14.83 7.68 -33.32
N ILE A 643 -14.52 6.39 -33.54
CA ILE A 643 -14.74 5.30 -32.57
C ILE A 643 -13.45 4.89 -31.88
N GLY A 644 -13.55 4.28 -30.67
CA GLY A 644 -12.41 3.77 -29.94
C GLY A 644 -11.70 2.59 -30.62
N TYR A 645 -10.42 2.37 -30.31
CA TYR A 645 -9.58 1.32 -30.90
C TYR A 645 -10.23 -0.07 -30.83
N ASN A 646 -10.79 -0.42 -29.67
CA ASN A 646 -11.40 -1.74 -29.44
C ASN A 646 -12.61 -2.00 -30.32
N ARG A 647 -13.47 -0.98 -30.55
CA ARG A 647 -14.63 -1.11 -31.45
C ARG A 647 -14.18 -1.20 -32.89
N ALA A 648 -13.17 -0.45 -33.30
CA ALA A 648 -12.58 -0.54 -34.64
C ALA A 648 -11.87 -1.89 -34.84
N GLY A 649 -11.25 -2.46 -33.84
CA GLY A 649 -10.66 -3.80 -33.84
C GLY A 649 -11.74 -4.86 -34.08
N ARG A 650 -12.83 -4.87 -33.30
CA ARG A 650 -13.95 -5.81 -33.47
C ARG A 650 -14.57 -5.70 -34.85
N LEU A 651 -14.73 -4.50 -35.39
CA LEU A 651 -15.19 -4.30 -36.77
C LEU A 651 -14.24 -4.94 -37.77
N MET A 652 -12.94 -4.80 -37.61
CA MET A 652 -11.94 -5.46 -38.45
C MET A 652 -11.98 -6.99 -38.38
N ASP A 653 -12.24 -7.54 -37.18
CA ASP A 653 -12.38 -8.99 -37.00
C ASP A 653 -13.69 -9.53 -37.59
N GLN A 654 -14.78 -8.77 -37.50
CA GLN A 654 -16.02 -9.08 -38.22
C GLN A 654 -15.84 -9.03 -39.75
N LEU A 655 -15.06 -8.06 -40.26
CA LEU A 655 -14.75 -7.96 -41.70
C LEU A 655 -13.83 -9.10 -42.16
N GLU A 656 -12.96 -9.61 -41.32
CA GLU A 656 -12.15 -10.82 -41.58
C GLU A 656 -13.05 -12.07 -41.65
N ALA A 657 -13.89 -12.25 -40.62
CA ALA A 657 -14.83 -13.37 -40.56
C ALA A 657 -15.82 -13.38 -41.79
N ALA A 658 -16.16 -12.20 -42.31
CA ALA A 658 -16.94 -12.03 -43.51
C ALA A 658 -16.13 -12.23 -44.80
N GLY A 659 -14.84 -12.45 -44.75
CA GLY A 659 -13.96 -12.64 -45.90
C GLY A 659 -13.70 -11.36 -46.72
N ILE A 660 -13.92 -10.18 -46.15
CA ILE A 660 -13.68 -8.88 -46.82
C ILE A 660 -12.21 -8.48 -46.69
N VAL A 661 -11.58 -8.76 -45.56
CA VAL A 661 -10.16 -8.53 -45.32
C VAL A 661 -9.44 -9.84 -44.95
N GLY A 662 -8.16 -9.91 -45.21
CA GLY A 662 -7.31 -11.04 -44.83
C GLY A 662 -6.96 -11.08 -43.35
N PRO A 663 -6.26 -12.13 -42.90
CA PRO A 663 -5.87 -12.32 -41.51
C PRO A 663 -4.95 -11.20 -40.99
N PHE A 664 -4.87 -11.08 -39.67
CA PHE A 664 -4.04 -10.09 -39.03
C PHE A 664 -2.53 -10.36 -39.27
N GLU A 665 -1.82 -9.38 -39.80
CA GLU A 665 -0.38 -9.45 -40.10
C GLU A 665 0.47 -8.51 -39.20
N GLY A 666 0.12 -8.42 -37.93
CA GLY A 666 0.85 -7.57 -36.98
C GLY A 666 0.59 -6.07 -37.19
N SER A 667 1.65 -5.26 -37.26
CA SER A 667 1.53 -3.79 -37.39
C SER A 667 1.19 -3.30 -38.80
N LYS A 668 1.09 -4.20 -39.79
CA LYS A 668 0.74 -3.85 -41.16
C LYS A 668 -0.78 -3.82 -41.38
N ALA A 669 -1.23 -2.99 -42.32
CA ALA A 669 -2.61 -3.02 -42.73
C ALA A 669 -2.98 -4.38 -43.34
N ARG A 670 -4.13 -4.96 -42.95
CA ARG A 670 -4.62 -6.26 -43.48
C ARG A 670 -4.88 -6.14 -44.99
N GLN A 671 -4.63 -7.19 -45.72
CA GLN A 671 -4.91 -7.23 -47.15
C GLN A 671 -6.42 -7.18 -47.40
N VAL A 672 -6.88 -6.36 -48.35
CA VAL A 672 -8.28 -6.34 -48.77
C VAL A 672 -8.49 -7.44 -49.82
N LEU A 673 -9.41 -8.36 -49.54
CA LEU A 673 -9.67 -9.52 -50.40
C LEU A 673 -10.73 -9.19 -51.51
N VAL A 674 -11.60 -8.25 -51.25
CA VAL A 674 -12.63 -7.79 -52.15
C VAL A 674 -12.12 -6.58 -52.95
N GLN A 675 -12.12 -6.69 -54.28
CA GLN A 675 -11.46 -5.70 -55.16
C GLN A 675 -12.39 -4.54 -55.57
N ASP A 676 -13.70 -4.75 -55.60
CA ASP A 676 -14.66 -3.78 -56.08
C ASP A 676 -15.94 -3.76 -55.24
N GLU A 677 -16.71 -2.68 -55.38
CA GLU A 677 -17.95 -2.45 -54.64
C GLU A 677 -19.08 -3.42 -55.05
N TYR A 678 -19.06 -3.93 -56.29
CA TYR A 678 -20.06 -4.89 -56.75
C TYR A 678 -19.87 -6.25 -56.06
N SER A 679 -18.65 -6.71 -55.97
CA SER A 679 -18.28 -7.94 -55.23
C SER A 679 -18.59 -7.81 -53.74
N LEU A 680 -18.39 -6.62 -53.15
CA LEU A 680 -18.74 -6.33 -51.76
C LEU A 680 -20.27 -6.46 -51.54
N GLU A 681 -21.08 -5.88 -52.41
CA GLU A 681 -22.55 -5.98 -52.32
C GLU A 681 -23.06 -7.44 -52.41
N GLN A 682 -22.38 -8.31 -53.18
CA GLN A 682 -22.70 -9.73 -53.20
C GLN A 682 -22.40 -10.40 -51.84
N VAL A 683 -21.27 -10.07 -51.22
CA VAL A 683 -20.90 -10.60 -49.88
C VAL A 683 -21.89 -10.09 -48.84
N LEU A 684 -22.18 -8.80 -48.80
CA LEU A 684 -23.13 -8.21 -47.84
C LEU A 684 -24.55 -8.78 -47.98
N ASN A 685 -25.01 -9.07 -49.22
CA ASN A 685 -26.29 -9.70 -49.45
C ASN A 685 -26.33 -11.19 -49.10
N ALA A 686 -25.20 -11.89 -49.18
CA ALA A 686 -25.06 -13.29 -48.71
C ALA A 686 -25.06 -13.42 -47.18
N LEU A 687 -24.72 -12.35 -46.48
CA LEU A 687 -24.70 -12.27 -45.02
C LEU A 687 -26.03 -11.79 -44.39
N LYS A 688 -26.97 -11.27 -45.21
CA LYS A 688 -28.34 -10.90 -44.78
C LYS A 688 -29.21 -12.14 -44.68
#